data_40fa55c8503383e1acf6b4bce68eea5d
#
_entry.id   40fa55c8503383e1acf6b4bce68eea5d
#
_cell.length_a   1.000
_cell.length_b   1.000
_cell.length_c   1.000
_cell.angle_alpha   90.00
_cell.angle_beta   90.00
_cell.angle_gamma   90.00
#
_symmetry.space_group_name_H-M   'P 1'
#
loop_
_entity.id
_entity.type
_entity.pdbx_description
1 polymer ?
#
loop_
_entity_poly.entity_id
_entity_poly.type
_entity_poly.pdbx_seq_one_letter_code
_entity_poly.pdbx_strand_id
1 'polypeptide(L)'
;MLLGWFATAAATAGGAQNVAEVQVAPPSVTLRVGERMGLLATAFDRAGNVIPTARVIWSSNNVAVAKVDNDGTVTGVAGGVAIIEARVGTRRGQAAVQVVGAPPGAAAGPGPGAGLAGGAGAPAAPADAFPGQPPGSGPAAALRIEPPTIYLLPSENTRIAPRALKEDGSPAAPVAVTWRSLRPDIASVDQNGVVVALAPGQGTVQVTSATGLTATAPVVVEQSELAIREPSPVVLAPGATDTLHVIVPGQGGRVVNPLALQWSAADADVARVSLTGAVTAVAPGRTTLTVSGLLQSKSVEIVVHRPVEALAVLPSPRAELPVPIGGSVKFQVQALAADKSVVAEAPLAWSVGDTALAAFEPATGVLTGKKAGRTTLVVKGPGAGLVVTWQIRVIAAGLKLSAERMGLALNRRVTLRASFADETGAVIGPAAGVTWESDNPQVATVADDGTVTAVGYGHARITARAPGGRRAGADVFVQGEIVVASSRAGRFQLYAAERSNLAQFRRMSDDTADATEPAFSPDGSRIAFTTARDGQPEIYLMDADGTAPARLTNSPAPDGRACFTPDGQSVVFHSLRTGHHQIFVQPITSSDAIQLTQEPADNSQPAVSPDGETIAFVSTRDGNADIWLMARDGSNQRNFTKTPQARESAPHFLRDGSLVYLVERKEGGRTTTQVVKADLATGRLAPLTGTDLVIADAVPSPAGDLLGLVVAVQKNVFRVYIQPVGAGGAGGAGGAPIPVPTTGAEQMITPAFLP
;
A
#
# COMPACT_ATOMS: atom_id res chain seq x y z
N MET A 1 -35.62 37.39 -8.46
CA MET A 1 -36.50 36.91 -9.52
C MET A 1 -36.15 35.48 -9.82
N LEU A 2 -37.08 34.65 -9.50
CA LEU A 2 -37.61 33.39 -10.02
C LEU A 2 -36.80 32.15 -9.64
N LEU A 3 -37.28 31.38 -8.69
CA LEU A 3 -38.23 30.22 -8.75
C LEU A 3 -37.51 29.01 -9.38
N GLY A 4 -37.15 27.94 -8.69
CA GLY A 4 -37.99 27.07 -7.84
C GLY A 4 -38.55 25.92 -8.68
N TRP A 5 -37.94 24.72 -8.49
CA TRP A 5 -38.66 23.48 -8.83
C TRP A 5 -38.38 22.45 -7.75
N PHE A 6 -39.36 22.30 -6.87
CA PHE A 6 -39.55 21.12 -6.04
C PHE A 6 -40.18 20.03 -6.92
N ALA A 7 -39.49 18.92 -7.08
CA ALA A 7 -40.13 17.70 -7.59
C ALA A 7 -40.51 16.87 -6.37
N THR A 8 -41.76 16.92 -6.02
CA THR A 8 -42.46 15.97 -5.13
C THR A 8 -42.53 14.62 -5.82
N ALA A 9 -41.73 13.65 -5.39
CA ALA A 9 -41.96 12.25 -5.72
C ALA A 9 -43.02 11.70 -4.74
N ALA A 10 -44.13 11.36 -5.30
CA ALA A 10 -45.27 10.71 -4.62
C ALA A 10 -44.80 9.38 -4.03
N ALA A 11 -45.10 9.18 -2.74
CA ALA A 11 -44.99 7.89 -2.08
C ALA A 11 -46.01 6.92 -2.67
N THR A 12 -45.57 5.95 -3.45
CA THR A 12 -46.36 4.76 -3.79
C THR A 12 -46.38 3.82 -2.58
N ALA A 13 -47.53 3.61 -2.03
CA ALA A 13 -47.81 2.63 -0.98
C ALA A 13 -47.58 1.19 -1.47
N GLY A 14 -46.94 0.35 -0.59
CA GLY A 14 -47.20 -1.10 -0.59
C GLY A 14 -46.28 -1.97 -1.43
N GLY A 15 -44.96 -1.99 -1.08
CA GLY A 15 -44.14 -3.17 -1.35
C GLY A 15 -43.95 -3.96 -0.04
N ALA A 16 -44.38 -5.22 0.00
CA ALA A 16 -44.10 -6.13 1.12
C ALA A 16 -42.62 -6.20 1.33
N GLN A 17 -42.11 -5.58 2.42
CA GLN A 17 -40.69 -5.62 2.80
C GLN A 17 -40.33 -7.08 3.07
N ASN A 18 -39.40 -7.66 2.28
CA ASN A 18 -38.93 -9.04 2.42
C ASN A 18 -38.00 -9.15 3.62
N VAL A 19 -38.56 -9.10 4.83
CA VAL A 19 -37.81 -9.33 6.07
C VAL A 19 -37.40 -10.80 6.10
N ALA A 20 -36.08 -11.02 6.19
CA ALA A 20 -35.51 -12.35 6.32
C ALA A 20 -35.27 -12.72 7.78
N GLU A 21 -34.88 -11.76 8.62
CA GLU A 21 -34.53 -11.95 10.02
C GLU A 21 -34.93 -10.73 10.86
N VAL A 22 -35.27 -10.99 12.15
CA VAL A 22 -35.48 -9.96 13.18
C VAL A 22 -34.56 -10.29 14.36
N GLN A 23 -33.71 -9.38 14.75
CA GLN A 23 -32.84 -9.50 15.93
C GLN A 23 -33.31 -8.55 17.04
N VAL A 24 -33.23 -9.01 18.28
CA VAL A 24 -33.54 -8.21 19.47
C VAL A 24 -32.28 -8.04 20.31
N ALA A 25 -31.95 -6.81 20.64
CA ALA A 25 -30.80 -6.46 21.46
C ALA A 25 -31.23 -5.65 22.71
N PRO A 26 -30.68 -5.98 23.90
CA PRO A 26 -29.90 -7.18 24.19
C PRO A 26 -30.75 -8.45 24.18
N PRO A 27 -30.16 -9.63 23.85
CA PRO A 27 -30.92 -10.88 23.75
C PRO A 27 -31.38 -11.43 25.11
N SER A 28 -30.81 -10.93 26.20
CA SER A 28 -31.21 -11.25 27.57
C SER A 28 -31.02 -10.05 28.49
N VAL A 29 -31.93 -9.89 29.46
CA VAL A 29 -31.94 -8.80 30.44
C VAL A 29 -32.32 -9.32 31.81
N THR A 30 -31.65 -8.84 32.87
CA THR A 30 -32.06 -9.04 34.26
C THR A 30 -32.58 -7.72 34.80
N LEU A 31 -33.82 -7.69 35.27
CA LEU A 31 -34.47 -6.53 35.85
C LEU A 31 -34.90 -6.83 37.31
N ARG A 32 -34.97 -5.81 38.13
CA ARG A 32 -35.67 -5.90 39.43
C ARG A 32 -37.15 -5.59 39.22
N VAL A 33 -37.98 -5.99 40.17
CA VAL A 33 -39.37 -5.61 40.14
C VAL A 33 -39.52 -4.09 40.15
N GLY A 34 -40.28 -3.55 39.15
CA GLY A 34 -40.45 -2.13 38.91
C GLY A 34 -39.39 -1.47 37.99
N GLU A 35 -38.30 -2.17 37.70
CA GLU A 35 -37.25 -1.65 36.81
C GLU A 35 -37.68 -1.71 35.34
N ARG A 36 -37.21 -0.73 34.54
CA ARG A 36 -37.53 -0.60 33.13
C ARG A 36 -36.28 -0.59 32.27
N MET A 37 -36.35 -1.22 31.10
CA MET A 37 -35.25 -1.26 30.13
C MET A 37 -35.81 -1.33 28.70
N GLY A 38 -35.21 -0.56 27.79
CA GLY A 38 -35.56 -0.60 26.37
C GLY A 38 -34.85 -1.74 25.66
N LEU A 39 -35.59 -2.53 24.87
CA LEU A 39 -35.09 -3.48 23.91
C LEU A 39 -35.19 -2.87 22.51
N LEU A 40 -34.17 -3.11 21.68
CA LEU A 40 -34.13 -2.67 20.30
C LEU A 40 -34.36 -3.87 19.37
N ALA A 41 -35.35 -3.80 18.47
CA ALA A 41 -35.53 -4.78 17.41
C ALA A 41 -35.05 -4.24 16.08
N THR A 42 -34.21 -4.99 15.38
CA THR A 42 -33.69 -4.66 14.05
C THR A 42 -34.13 -5.72 13.05
N ALA A 43 -34.74 -5.32 11.96
CA ALA A 43 -35.13 -6.21 10.86
C ALA A 43 -34.09 -6.16 9.74
N PHE A 44 -33.78 -7.33 9.16
CA PHE A 44 -32.80 -7.47 8.08
C PHE A 44 -33.46 -8.12 6.86
N ASP A 45 -32.98 -7.77 5.66
CA ASP A 45 -33.33 -8.45 4.41
C ASP A 45 -32.44 -9.71 4.20
N ARG A 46 -32.62 -10.43 3.09
CA ARG A 46 -31.81 -11.62 2.74
C ARG A 46 -30.38 -11.34 2.45
N ALA A 47 -30.00 -10.08 2.19
CA ALA A 47 -28.64 -9.65 1.94
C ALA A 47 -27.95 -9.15 3.22
N GLY A 48 -28.65 -9.15 4.38
CA GLY A 48 -28.14 -8.67 5.66
C GLY A 48 -28.23 -7.16 5.86
N ASN A 49 -28.93 -6.41 4.99
CA ASN A 49 -29.12 -4.98 5.16
C ASN A 49 -30.26 -4.68 6.14
N VAL A 50 -30.07 -3.63 6.94
CA VAL A 50 -31.10 -3.16 7.89
C VAL A 50 -32.28 -2.56 7.13
N ILE A 51 -33.51 -2.91 7.56
CA ILE A 51 -34.77 -2.34 7.06
C ILE A 51 -35.27 -1.31 8.09
N PRO A 52 -34.92 -0.02 7.95
CA PRO A 52 -35.17 0.99 8.99
C PRO A 52 -36.61 1.36 9.21
N THR A 53 -37.49 1.05 8.26
CA THR A 53 -38.92 1.39 8.31
C THR A 53 -39.83 0.20 8.72
N ALA A 54 -39.22 -0.90 9.20
CA ALA A 54 -39.98 -2.07 9.61
C ALA A 54 -40.82 -1.79 10.86
N ARG A 55 -42.16 -2.00 10.77
CA ARG A 55 -43.04 -1.88 11.92
C ARG A 55 -42.92 -3.10 12.82
N VAL A 56 -42.38 -2.89 14.03
CA VAL A 56 -42.21 -3.94 15.05
C VAL A 56 -43.43 -4.01 15.93
N ILE A 57 -43.88 -5.24 16.21
CA ILE A 57 -44.96 -5.52 17.19
C ILE A 57 -44.31 -6.30 18.33
N TRP A 58 -44.41 -5.77 19.54
CA TRP A 58 -43.85 -6.35 20.74
C TRP A 58 -44.91 -7.15 21.51
N SER A 59 -44.49 -8.26 22.13
CA SER A 59 -45.32 -9.06 23.01
C SER A 59 -44.48 -9.76 24.08
N SER A 60 -45.07 -10.03 25.22
CA SER A 60 -44.48 -10.83 26.30
C SER A 60 -45.24 -12.14 26.41
N ASN A 61 -44.52 -13.26 26.53
CA ASN A 61 -45.15 -14.56 26.78
C ASN A 61 -45.63 -14.71 28.24
N ASN A 62 -45.18 -13.85 29.17
CA ASN A 62 -45.57 -13.83 30.56
C ASN A 62 -45.63 -12.40 31.11
N VAL A 63 -46.77 -11.74 30.91
CA VAL A 63 -47.01 -10.35 31.34
C VAL A 63 -47.08 -10.20 32.88
N ALA A 64 -47.24 -11.30 33.63
CA ALA A 64 -47.20 -11.28 35.07
C ALA A 64 -45.78 -11.19 35.61
N VAL A 65 -44.76 -11.57 34.81
CA VAL A 65 -43.32 -11.46 35.14
C VAL A 65 -42.73 -10.21 34.52
N ALA A 66 -42.94 -9.97 33.21
CA ALA A 66 -42.47 -8.78 32.56
C ALA A 66 -43.46 -8.28 31.49
N LYS A 67 -43.68 -6.97 31.44
CA LYS A 67 -44.53 -6.30 30.44
C LYS A 67 -43.64 -5.58 29.47
N VAL A 68 -44.01 -5.56 28.18
CA VAL A 68 -43.35 -4.75 27.14
C VAL A 68 -44.41 -3.83 26.50
N ASP A 69 -44.03 -2.59 26.25
CA ASP A 69 -44.86 -1.62 25.52
C ASP A 69 -44.49 -1.54 24.03
N ASN A 70 -45.19 -0.68 23.29
CA ASN A 70 -45.08 -0.64 21.84
C ASN A 70 -43.74 -0.09 21.33
N ASP A 71 -42.97 0.57 22.19
CA ASP A 71 -41.64 1.09 21.87
C ASP A 71 -40.51 0.13 22.25
N GLY A 72 -40.84 -1.04 22.81
CA GLY A 72 -39.87 -2.05 23.23
C GLY A 72 -39.37 -1.89 24.64
N THR A 73 -39.96 -0.97 25.45
CA THR A 73 -39.58 -0.81 26.84
C THR A 73 -40.20 -1.94 27.70
N VAL A 74 -39.35 -2.74 28.32
CA VAL A 74 -39.74 -3.84 29.21
C VAL A 74 -39.74 -3.37 30.66
N THR A 75 -40.78 -3.73 31.39
CA THR A 75 -40.92 -3.46 32.84
C THR A 75 -41.01 -4.79 33.61
N GLY A 76 -40.15 -4.99 34.62
CA GLY A 76 -40.21 -6.14 35.54
C GLY A 76 -41.41 -6.01 36.47
N VAL A 77 -42.27 -7.03 36.49
CA VAL A 77 -43.52 -7.02 37.31
C VAL A 77 -43.42 -7.89 38.51
N ALA A 78 -42.95 -9.12 38.38
CA ALA A 78 -42.75 -10.08 39.49
C ALA A 78 -41.55 -10.97 39.19
N GLY A 79 -40.95 -11.59 40.25
CA GLY A 79 -39.85 -12.53 40.10
C GLY A 79 -40.18 -13.69 39.15
N GLY A 80 -39.28 -13.97 38.21
CA GLY A 80 -39.47 -15.04 37.23
C GLY A 80 -38.78 -14.75 35.91
N VAL A 81 -39.05 -15.54 34.87
CA VAL A 81 -38.53 -15.37 33.52
C VAL A 81 -39.66 -15.14 32.55
N ALA A 82 -39.53 -14.14 31.66
CA ALA A 82 -40.43 -13.90 30.54
C ALA A 82 -39.61 -13.82 29.25
N ILE A 83 -40.21 -14.23 28.14
CA ILE A 83 -39.62 -14.03 26.78
C ILE A 83 -40.40 -12.89 26.13
N ILE A 84 -39.66 -11.86 25.73
CA ILE A 84 -40.18 -10.75 24.97
C ILE A 84 -39.94 -11.04 23.49
N GLU A 85 -41.00 -11.03 22.69
CA GLU A 85 -40.94 -11.25 21.25
C GLU A 85 -41.18 -9.96 20.48
N ALA A 86 -40.30 -9.70 19.52
CA ALA A 86 -40.43 -8.64 18.51
C ALA A 86 -40.81 -9.27 17.18
N ARG A 87 -41.92 -8.86 16.58
CA ARG A 87 -42.46 -9.43 15.32
C ARG A 87 -42.51 -8.37 14.22
N VAL A 88 -42.01 -8.76 13.03
CA VAL A 88 -42.15 -7.98 11.80
C VAL A 88 -42.69 -8.90 10.70
N GLY A 89 -43.94 -8.69 10.32
CA GLY A 89 -44.65 -9.63 9.41
C GLY A 89 -44.75 -11.04 9.99
N THR A 90 -44.14 -12.01 9.31
CA THR A 90 -44.07 -13.42 9.74
C THR A 90 -42.81 -13.78 10.49
N ARG A 91 -41.81 -12.87 10.55
CA ARG A 91 -40.53 -13.07 11.22
C ARG A 91 -40.57 -12.56 12.65
N ARG A 92 -39.80 -13.21 13.53
CA ARG A 92 -39.72 -12.89 14.95
C ARG A 92 -38.28 -12.97 15.46
N GLY A 93 -37.96 -12.07 16.40
CA GLY A 93 -36.78 -12.10 17.26
C GLY A 93 -37.22 -12.14 18.72
N GLN A 94 -36.41 -12.65 19.62
CA GLN A 94 -36.75 -12.83 21.03
C GLN A 94 -35.64 -12.37 21.94
N ALA A 95 -36.04 -11.90 23.15
CA ALA A 95 -35.13 -11.62 24.26
C ALA A 95 -35.66 -12.25 25.54
N ALA A 96 -34.77 -12.87 26.34
CA ALA A 96 -35.12 -13.42 27.64
C ALA A 96 -35.00 -12.32 28.71
N VAL A 97 -36.04 -12.17 29.53
CA VAL A 97 -36.10 -11.19 30.61
C VAL A 97 -36.25 -11.95 31.94
N GLN A 98 -35.24 -11.86 32.79
CA GLN A 98 -35.28 -12.40 34.15
C GLN A 98 -35.59 -11.25 35.09
N VAL A 99 -36.64 -11.40 35.90
CA VAL A 99 -37.00 -10.43 36.92
C VAL A 99 -36.61 -11.02 38.29
N VAL A 100 -35.77 -10.31 39.05
CA VAL A 100 -35.28 -10.71 40.37
C VAL A 100 -35.79 -9.78 41.46
N GLY A 101 -36.18 -10.32 42.62
CA GLY A 101 -36.62 -9.58 43.82
C GLY A 101 -38.10 -9.75 44.14
N ALA A 102 -38.44 -9.58 45.41
CA ALA A 102 -39.81 -9.63 45.91
C ALA A 102 -40.54 -8.32 45.67
N PRO A 103 -41.90 -8.33 45.48
CA PRO A 103 -42.67 -7.10 45.35
C PRO A 103 -42.52 -6.21 46.59
N PRO A 104 -42.46 -4.90 46.49
CA PRO A 104 -42.35 -3.99 47.63
C PRO A 104 -43.66 -4.06 48.47
N GLY A 105 -43.59 -4.62 49.68
CA GLY A 105 -44.68 -4.59 50.64
C GLY A 105 -44.80 -5.82 51.58
N ALA A 106 -43.77 -6.14 52.33
CA ALA A 106 -43.91 -6.87 53.60
C ALA A 106 -42.83 -6.40 54.55
N ALA A 107 -43.25 -5.69 55.61
CA ALA A 107 -42.41 -5.10 56.63
C ALA A 107 -41.76 -6.17 57.49
N ALA A 108 -40.55 -5.84 57.94
CA ALA A 108 -39.71 -6.60 58.82
C ALA A 108 -40.32 -6.77 60.26
N GLY A 109 -40.08 -7.92 60.88
CA GLY A 109 -40.14 -8.14 62.31
C GLY A 109 -39.17 -9.28 62.69
N PRO A 110 -38.53 -9.25 63.87
CA PRO A 110 -37.17 -9.80 64.07
C PRO A 110 -37.13 -11.26 64.52
N GLY A 111 -36.01 -11.95 64.30
CA GLY A 111 -35.69 -13.27 64.87
C GLY A 111 -35.57 -13.33 66.38
N PRO A 112 -35.14 -14.38 67.04
CA PRO A 112 -34.11 -15.36 66.64
C PRO A 112 -34.37 -16.82 67.14
N GLY A 113 -33.54 -17.75 66.76
CA GLY A 113 -33.15 -18.86 67.67
C GLY A 113 -33.51 -20.29 67.28
N ALA A 114 -32.49 -21.04 66.95
CA ALA A 114 -32.12 -22.38 67.36
C ALA A 114 -33.17 -23.53 67.45
N GLY A 115 -32.79 -24.67 66.89
CA GLY A 115 -33.24 -25.95 67.38
C GLY A 115 -33.36 -27.06 66.35
N LEU A 116 -32.44 -27.97 66.43
CA LEU A 116 -32.44 -29.31 65.85
C LEU A 116 -33.69 -30.11 66.26
N ALA A 117 -34.26 -30.92 65.42
CA ALA A 117 -34.47 -32.33 65.59
C ALA A 117 -35.47 -32.92 64.62
N GLY A 118 -35.14 -34.06 64.12
CA GLY A 118 -35.77 -35.01 63.28
C GLY A 118 -37.18 -35.43 63.59
N GLY A 119 -37.86 -35.90 62.59
CA GLY A 119 -39.12 -36.57 62.70
C GLY A 119 -39.58 -37.06 61.34
N ALA A 120 -39.65 -38.34 61.23
CA ALA A 120 -40.05 -39.10 60.07
C ALA A 120 -41.52 -38.86 59.63
N GLY A 121 -41.77 -38.84 58.37
CA GLY A 121 -42.89 -39.52 57.76
C GLY A 121 -44.27 -38.90 57.77
N ALA A 122 -44.60 -38.32 56.62
CA ALA A 122 -45.94 -38.53 56.06
C ALA A 122 -45.84 -38.32 54.51
N PRO A 123 -46.57 -39.07 53.69
CA PRO A 123 -46.47 -38.94 52.24
C PRO A 123 -47.01 -37.60 51.82
N ALA A 124 -46.18 -36.85 51.12
CA ALA A 124 -46.60 -35.58 50.50
C ALA A 124 -47.72 -35.80 49.52
N ALA A 125 -48.76 -35.01 49.66
CA ALA A 125 -49.84 -34.87 48.66
C ALA A 125 -49.23 -34.59 47.30
N PRO A 126 -49.85 -35.04 46.19
CA PRO A 126 -49.37 -34.87 44.85
C PRO A 126 -49.27 -33.37 44.51
N ALA A 127 -48.06 -32.96 44.15
CA ALA A 127 -47.80 -31.60 43.72
C ALA A 127 -48.64 -31.22 42.51
N ASP A 128 -49.12 -30.03 42.53
CA ASP A 128 -50.03 -29.31 41.65
C ASP A 128 -50.00 -29.70 40.15
N ALA A 129 -51.21 -29.94 39.66
CA ALA A 129 -51.49 -30.11 38.22
C ALA A 129 -51.05 -28.87 37.42
N PHE A 130 -50.43 -29.09 36.26
CA PHE A 130 -50.15 -28.01 35.30
C PHE A 130 -51.45 -27.28 34.97
N PRO A 131 -51.48 -25.94 34.92
CA PRO A 131 -52.72 -25.20 34.60
C PRO A 131 -53.11 -25.43 33.14
N GLY A 132 -54.26 -25.95 32.89
CA GLY A 132 -54.87 -26.00 31.56
C GLY A 132 -55.88 -27.09 31.27
N GLN A 133 -56.16 -28.05 32.17
CA GLN A 133 -57.18 -29.06 31.86
C GLN A 133 -57.99 -29.44 33.08
N PRO A 134 -59.35 -29.39 33.00
CA PRO A 134 -60.18 -29.94 34.04
C PRO A 134 -60.03 -31.49 34.12
N PRO A 135 -59.95 -32.08 35.31
CA PRO A 135 -59.81 -33.52 35.45
C PRO A 135 -61.03 -34.23 34.90
N GLY A 136 -60.86 -35.03 33.86
CA GLY A 136 -61.92 -35.87 33.31
C GLY A 136 -62.21 -37.05 34.27
N SER A 137 -63.48 -37.26 34.62
CA SER A 137 -63.94 -38.40 35.43
C SER A 137 -63.98 -39.67 34.59
N GLY A 138 -62.98 -40.56 34.76
CA GLY A 138 -62.90 -41.88 34.10
C GLY A 138 -61.53 -42.53 34.33
N PRO A 139 -61.47 -43.90 34.41
CA PRO A 139 -60.19 -44.59 34.64
C PRO A 139 -59.23 -44.40 33.48
N ALA A 140 -57.91 -44.30 33.76
CA ALA A 140 -56.85 -44.23 32.75
C ALA A 140 -56.73 -45.61 32.05
N ALA A 141 -56.73 -45.56 30.69
CA ALA A 141 -56.53 -46.73 29.84
C ALA A 141 -55.12 -46.78 29.23
N ALA A 142 -54.44 -45.60 29.13
CA ALA A 142 -53.07 -45.51 28.61
C ALA A 142 -52.27 -44.38 29.32
N LEU A 143 -50.94 -44.47 29.27
CA LEU A 143 -50.01 -43.40 29.65
C LEU A 143 -49.26 -42.88 28.43
N ARG A 144 -48.91 -41.60 28.46
CA ARG A 144 -48.01 -40.95 27.52
C ARG A 144 -47.00 -40.06 28.27
N ILE A 145 -45.81 -39.92 27.76
CA ILE A 145 -44.79 -39.00 28.30
C ILE A 145 -44.73 -37.77 27.43
N GLU A 146 -44.68 -36.59 28.02
CA GLU A 146 -44.53 -35.33 27.33
C GLU A 146 -43.28 -34.60 27.83
N PRO A 147 -42.40 -34.22 26.91
CA PRO A 147 -42.43 -34.43 25.43
C PRO A 147 -42.18 -35.92 25.05
N PRO A 148 -42.63 -36.37 23.86
CA PRO A 148 -42.51 -37.77 23.47
C PRO A 148 -41.10 -38.23 23.14
N THR A 149 -40.15 -37.29 22.93
CA THR A 149 -38.71 -37.51 22.77
C THR A 149 -37.96 -36.39 23.48
N ILE A 150 -36.91 -36.74 24.16
CA ILE A 150 -36.11 -35.81 24.98
C ILE A 150 -34.74 -35.67 24.37
N TYR A 151 -34.36 -34.44 24.01
CA TYR A 151 -33.05 -34.10 23.48
C TYR A 151 -32.29 -33.26 24.54
N LEU A 152 -31.13 -33.73 24.97
CA LEU A 152 -30.30 -33.07 26.00
C LEU A 152 -28.82 -33.09 25.57
N LEU A 153 -28.09 -32.10 26.05
CA LEU A 153 -26.62 -32.14 26.08
C LEU A 153 -26.14 -32.78 27.39
N PRO A 154 -24.94 -33.35 27.48
CA PRO A 154 -24.39 -33.87 28.73
C PRO A 154 -24.48 -32.86 29.86
N SER A 155 -24.89 -33.32 31.05
CA SER A 155 -25.15 -32.50 32.26
C SER A 155 -26.39 -31.59 32.20
N GLU A 156 -27.10 -31.52 31.10
CA GLU A 156 -28.42 -30.85 31.06
C GLU A 156 -29.48 -31.69 31.72
N ASN A 157 -30.51 -31.02 32.23
CA ASN A 157 -31.69 -31.66 32.75
C ASN A 157 -32.98 -31.05 32.20
N THR A 158 -34.03 -31.86 32.22
CA THR A 158 -35.38 -31.38 31.84
C THR A 158 -36.42 -32.14 32.67
N ARG A 159 -37.53 -31.50 32.93
CA ARG A 159 -38.66 -32.15 33.59
C ARG A 159 -39.64 -32.67 32.55
N ILE A 160 -40.03 -33.92 32.68
CA ILE A 160 -41.04 -34.60 31.87
C ILE A 160 -42.27 -34.88 32.70
N ALA A 161 -43.40 -34.99 32.03
CA ALA A 161 -44.67 -35.22 32.71
C ALA A 161 -45.41 -36.43 32.13
N PRO A 162 -46.02 -37.27 32.99
CA PRO A 162 -46.89 -38.33 32.52
C PRO A 162 -48.30 -37.76 32.19
N ARG A 163 -48.86 -38.17 31.09
CA ARG A 163 -50.28 -37.92 30.75
C ARG A 163 -51.03 -39.23 30.76
N ALA A 164 -52.08 -39.30 31.60
CA ALA A 164 -53.01 -40.38 31.58
C ALA A 164 -54.11 -40.11 30.56
N LEU A 165 -54.47 -41.11 29.75
CA LEU A 165 -55.45 -41.02 28.68
C LEU A 165 -56.51 -42.10 28.90
N LYS A 166 -57.79 -41.78 28.55
CA LYS A 166 -58.91 -42.72 28.49
C LYS A 166 -58.83 -43.55 27.20
N GLU A 167 -59.73 -44.53 27.07
CA GLU A 167 -59.81 -45.43 25.91
C GLU A 167 -60.12 -44.68 24.60
N ASP A 168 -60.80 -43.51 24.67
CA ASP A 168 -61.07 -42.62 23.56
C ASP A 168 -59.91 -41.64 23.25
N GLY A 169 -58.79 -41.74 23.94
CA GLY A 169 -57.61 -40.84 23.79
C GLY A 169 -57.78 -39.49 24.47
N SER A 170 -58.87 -39.19 25.11
CA SER A 170 -59.10 -37.96 25.89
C SER A 170 -58.34 -38.03 27.25
N PRO A 171 -58.00 -36.87 27.86
CA PRO A 171 -57.27 -36.83 29.13
C PRO A 171 -58.08 -37.53 30.27
N ALA A 172 -57.40 -38.39 31.01
CA ALA A 172 -57.91 -39.00 32.23
C ALA A 172 -57.41 -38.24 33.47
N ALA A 173 -57.93 -38.59 34.66
CA ALA A 173 -57.45 -38.05 35.91
C ALA A 173 -55.97 -38.43 36.14
N PRO A 174 -55.16 -37.58 36.80
CA PRO A 174 -53.75 -37.88 37.15
C PRO A 174 -53.63 -39.17 37.97
N VAL A 175 -52.69 -40.03 37.59
CA VAL A 175 -52.39 -41.28 38.31
C VAL A 175 -51.02 -41.21 38.98
N ALA A 176 -50.90 -41.84 40.11
CA ALA A 176 -49.58 -41.97 40.76
C ALA A 176 -48.68 -42.86 39.89
N VAL A 177 -47.45 -42.42 39.67
CA VAL A 177 -46.50 -43.08 38.79
C VAL A 177 -45.14 -43.24 39.43
N THR A 178 -44.37 -44.21 38.94
CA THR A 178 -42.95 -44.39 39.22
C THR A 178 -42.17 -44.25 37.92
N TRP A 179 -41.04 -43.60 38.02
CA TRP A 179 -40.13 -43.37 36.91
C TRP A 179 -38.91 -44.28 36.99
N ARG A 180 -38.41 -44.75 35.84
CA ARG A 180 -37.21 -45.55 35.72
C ARG A 180 -36.50 -45.22 34.43
N SER A 181 -35.17 -45.07 34.47
CA SER A 181 -34.33 -45.09 33.28
C SER A 181 -33.96 -46.52 32.91
N LEU A 182 -34.04 -46.87 31.64
CA LEU A 182 -33.63 -48.15 31.10
C LEU A 182 -32.13 -48.13 30.72
N ARG A 183 -31.51 -46.93 30.63
CA ARG A 183 -30.08 -46.71 30.41
C ARG A 183 -29.60 -45.63 31.37
N PRO A 184 -29.42 -46.02 32.69
CA PRO A 184 -29.04 -45.05 33.70
C PRO A 184 -27.59 -44.54 33.54
N ASP A 185 -26.78 -45.21 32.72
CA ASP A 185 -25.46 -44.77 32.28
C ASP A 185 -25.50 -43.58 31.31
N ILE A 186 -26.60 -43.41 30.56
CA ILE A 186 -26.77 -42.31 29.59
C ILE A 186 -27.61 -41.17 30.18
N ALA A 187 -28.73 -41.51 30.80
CA ALA A 187 -29.59 -40.55 31.46
C ALA A 187 -30.27 -41.16 32.70
N SER A 188 -30.34 -40.42 33.79
CA SER A 188 -31.09 -40.75 34.96
C SER A 188 -32.43 -40.03 35.00
N VAL A 189 -33.43 -40.57 35.74
CA VAL A 189 -34.68 -39.89 36.00
C VAL A 189 -35.07 -40.05 37.47
N ASP A 190 -35.49 -38.96 38.10
CA ASP A 190 -35.95 -38.99 39.49
C ASP A 190 -37.48 -39.25 39.58
N GLN A 191 -38.01 -39.38 40.75
CA GLN A 191 -39.43 -39.64 40.99
C GLN A 191 -40.33 -38.43 40.67
N ASN A 192 -39.75 -37.25 40.48
CA ASN A 192 -40.44 -36.03 40.07
C ASN A 192 -40.46 -35.85 38.53
N GLY A 193 -39.90 -36.83 37.80
CA GLY A 193 -39.79 -36.77 36.33
C GLY A 193 -38.68 -35.84 35.84
N VAL A 194 -37.64 -35.53 36.66
CA VAL A 194 -36.49 -34.78 36.21
C VAL A 194 -35.49 -35.74 35.56
N VAL A 195 -35.29 -35.63 34.26
CA VAL A 195 -34.32 -36.38 33.49
C VAL A 195 -33.02 -35.60 33.47
N VAL A 196 -31.92 -36.25 33.86
CA VAL A 196 -30.54 -35.70 33.83
C VAL A 196 -29.72 -36.47 32.80
N ALA A 197 -29.11 -35.79 31.85
CA ALA A 197 -28.19 -36.38 30.87
C ALA A 197 -26.82 -36.61 31.51
N LEU A 198 -26.31 -37.86 31.45
CA LEU A 198 -25.04 -38.23 32.08
C LEU A 198 -23.91 -38.46 31.09
N ALA A 199 -24.20 -39.11 29.94
CA ALA A 199 -23.22 -39.39 28.90
C ALA A 199 -23.88 -39.35 27.54
N PRO A 200 -23.12 -39.02 26.46
CA PRO A 200 -23.63 -39.05 25.07
C PRO A 200 -24.14 -40.45 24.70
N GLY A 201 -25.28 -40.49 24.01
CA GLY A 201 -25.88 -41.75 23.56
C GLY A 201 -27.41 -41.68 23.50
N GLN A 202 -28.02 -42.86 23.29
CA GLN A 202 -29.49 -43.01 23.29
C GLN A 202 -29.93 -43.84 24.50
N GLY A 203 -30.79 -43.27 25.29
CA GLY A 203 -31.44 -43.90 26.42
C GLY A 203 -32.96 -43.97 26.28
N THR A 204 -33.64 -44.55 27.25
CA THR A 204 -35.08 -44.56 27.31
C THR A 204 -35.52 -44.41 28.77
N VAL A 205 -36.45 -43.51 29.02
CA VAL A 205 -37.11 -43.41 30.32
C VAL A 205 -38.50 -44.06 30.26
N GLN A 206 -38.87 -44.73 31.28
CA GLN A 206 -40.13 -45.45 31.44
C GLN A 206 -40.91 -44.90 32.64
N VAL A 207 -42.20 -44.72 32.45
CA VAL A 207 -43.14 -44.41 33.53
C VAL A 207 -44.11 -45.57 33.71
N THR A 208 -44.41 -45.91 34.94
CA THR A 208 -45.36 -47.00 35.29
C THR A 208 -46.36 -46.48 36.31
N SER A 209 -47.66 -46.67 36.06
CA SER A 209 -48.70 -46.38 37.04
C SER A 209 -48.86 -47.46 38.05
N ALA A 210 -49.54 -47.16 39.18
CA ALA A 210 -49.91 -48.15 40.19
C ALA A 210 -50.83 -49.26 39.65
N THR A 211 -51.50 -49.03 38.55
CA THR A 211 -52.38 -50.00 37.84
C THR A 211 -51.65 -50.82 36.78
N GLY A 212 -50.31 -50.66 36.63
CA GLY A 212 -49.50 -51.40 35.69
C GLY A 212 -49.45 -50.81 34.24
N LEU A 213 -50.05 -49.67 33.98
CA LEU A 213 -49.92 -49.01 32.67
C LEU A 213 -48.47 -48.44 32.55
N THR A 214 -47.88 -48.64 31.36
CA THR A 214 -46.52 -48.17 31.10
C THR A 214 -46.44 -47.26 29.86
N ALA A 215 -45.55 -46.30 29.88
CA ALA A 215 -45.14 -45.53 28.69
C ALA A 215 -43.62 -45.32 28.70
N THR A 216 -43.06 -45.16 27.49
CA THR A 216 -41.62 -44.90 27.34
C THR A 216 -41.39 -43.68 26.44
N ALA A 217 -40.31 -42.96 26.73
CA ALA A 217 -39.83 -41.89 25.89
C ALA A 217 -38.32 -42.05 25.63
N PRO A 218 -37.87 -41.97 24.37
CA PRO A 218 -36.45 -41.98 24.09
C PRO A 218 -35.81 -40.67 24.57
N VAL A 219 -34.57 -40.82 25.13
CA VAL A 219 -33.71 -39.74 25.54
C VAL A 219 -32.47 -39.79 24.66
N VAL A 220 -32.24 -38.74 23.88
CA VAL A 220 -31.07 -38.57 23.01
C VAL A 220 -30.17 -37.57 23.67
N VAL A 221 -29.01 -38.04 24.14
CA VAL A 221 -27.93 -37.16 24.64
C VAL A 221 -26.90 -36.97 23.51
N GLU A 222 -26.90 -35.79 22.93
CA GLU A 222 -26.04 -35.49 21.79
C GLU A 222 -24.60 -35.24 22.23
N GLN A 223 -23.65 -35.80 21.50
CA GLN A 223 -22.23 -35.46 21.64
C GLN A 223 -21.97 -34.13 20.92
N SER A 224 -21.56 -33.11 21.64
CA SER A 224 -21.29 -31.80 21.09
C SER A 224 -19.99 -31.25 21.68
N GLU A 225 -19.25 -30.52 20.84
CA GLU A 225 -18.03 -29.83 21.27
C GLU A 225 -18.35 -28.48 21.86
N LEU A 226 -17.67 -28.11 22.96
CA LEU A 226 -17.66 -26.74 23.44
C LEU A 226 -16.71 -25.89 22.58
N ALA A 227 -17.12 -24.69 22.27
CA ALA A 227 -16.25 -23.68 21.66
C ALA A 227 -16.44 -22.33 22.35
N ILE A 228 -15.40 -21.53 22.39
CA ILE A 228 -15.46 -20.12 22.79
C ILE A 228 -15.61 -19.35 21.50
N ARG A 229 -16.60 -18.45 21.43
CA ARG A 229 -16.93 -17.67 20.22
C ARG A 229 -15.84 -16.68 19.89
N GLU A 230 -15.25 -16.06 20.90
CA GLU A 230 -14.25 -15.02 20.76
C GLU A 230 -12.92 -15.62 20.25
N PRO A 231 -12.22 -14.92 19.32
CA PRO A 231 -10.92 -15.38 18.82
C PRO A 231 -9.86 -15.37 19.93
N SER A 232 -8.92 -16.32 19.89
CA SER A 232 -7.77 -16.33 20.79
C SER A 232 -6.53 -15.78 20.08
N PRO A 233 -5.73 -14.88 20.70
CA PRO A 233 -5.95 -14.31 22.05
C PRO A 233 -7.02 -13.21 22.07
N VAL A 234 -7.70 -13.05 23.19
CA VAL A 234 -8.54 -11.89 23.50
C VAL A 234 -7.63 -10.82 24.10
N VAL A 235 -7.61 -9.64 23.51
CA VAL A 235 -6.71 -8.53 23.89
C VAL A 235 -7.51 -7.44 24.60
N LEU A 236 -7.12 -7.10 25.82
CA LEU A 236 -7.81 -6.13 26.68
C LEU A 236 -6.86 -5.04 27.19
N ALA A 237 -7.40 -3.85 27.42
CA ALA A 237 -6.71 -2.81 28.18
C ALA A 237 -6.86 -3.08 29.69
N PRO A 238 -5.91 -2.63 30.53
CA PRO A 238 -6.06 -2.72 32.00
C PRO A 238 -7.36 -2.04 32.46
N GLY A 239 -8.13 -2.74 33.30
CA GLY A 239 -9.43 -2.31 33.79
C GLY A 239 -10.60 -2.53 32.82
N ALA A 240 -10.36 -2.96 31.59
CA ALA A 240 -11.42 -3.29 30.65
C ALA A 240 -12.13 -4.59 31.05
N THR A 241 -13.41 -4.69 30.69
CA THR A 241 -14.22 -5.90 30.84
C THR A 241 -14.76 -6.33 29.50
N ASP A 242 -14.81 -7.66 29.29
CA ASP A 242 -15.45 -8.29 28.13
C ASP A 242 -16.18 -9.56 28.58
N THR A 243 -17.02 -10.14 27.74
CA THR A 243 -17.76 -11.36 28.07
C THR A 243 -17.46 -12.45 27.06
N LEU A 244 -16.93 -13.55 27.51
CA LEU A 244 -16.68 -14.75 26.72
C LEU A 244 -17.97 -15.57 26.57
N HIS A 245 -18.28 -15.97 25.35
CA HIS A 245 -19.46 -16.75 25.04
C HIS A 245 -19.07 -18.19 24.71
N VAL A 246 -19.59 -19.14 25.48
CA VAL A 246 -19.43 -20.58 25.19
C VAL A 246 -20.59 -21.03 24.32
N ILE A 247 -20.27 -21.63 23.19
CA ILE A 247 -21.23 -22.10 22.19
C ILE A 247 -21.01 -23.59 21.88
N VAL A 248 -22.04 -24.24 21.34
CA VAL A 248 -21.96 -25.56 20.75
C VAL A 248 -22.02 -25.39 19.21
N PRO A 249 -20.90 -25.60 18.51
CA PRO A 249 -20.88 -25.58 17.04
C PRO A 249 -21.76 -26.68 16.45
N GLY A 250 -22.43 -26.41 15.31
CA GLY A 250 -23.30 -27.39 14.64
C GLY A 250 -24.78 -27.34 15.05
N GLN A 251 -25.15 -26.72 16.16
CA GLN A 251 -26.54 -26.45 16.58
C GLN A 251 -26.94 -24.97 16.41
N GLY A 252 -26.60 -24.35 15.29
CA GLY A 252 -26.85 -22.92 15.06
C GLY A 252 -26.09 -21.98 16.00
N GLY A 253 -24.99 -22.46 16.63
CA GLY A 253 -24.22 -21.66 17.60
C GLY A 253 -24.94 -21.42 18.91
N ARG A 254 -25.77 -22.35 19.37
CA ARG A 254 -26.49 -22.28 20.66
C ARG A 254 -25.53 -21.93 21.81
N VAL A 255 -25.83 -20.86 22.53
CA VAL A 255 -25.09 -20.45 23.72
C VAL A 255 -25.43 -21.40 24.87
N VAL A 256 -24.39 -21.93 25.52
CA VAL A 256 -24.56 -22.79 26.70
C VAL A 256 -24.98 -21.93 27.90
N ASN A 257 -25.89 -22.49 28.74
CA ASN A 257 -26.30 -21.80 29.95
C ASN A 257 -25.05 -21.51 30.85
N PRO A 258 -24.73 -20.23 31.12
CA PRO A 258 -23.54 -19.88 31.91
C PRO A 258 -23.46 -20.57 33.29
N LEU A 259 -24.59 -20.86 33.91
CA LEU A 259 -24.66 -21.53 35.22
C LEU A 259 -24.24 -23.02 35.19
N ALA A 260 -24.16 -23.63 34.00
CA ALA A 260 -23.68 -24.99 33.79
C ALA A 260 -22.16 -25.04 33.51
N LEU A 261 -21.48 -23.90 33.54
CA LEU A 261 -20.07 -23.75 33.20
C LEU A 261 -19.26 -23.35 34.44
N GLN A 262 -18.06 -23.86 34.53
CA GLN A 262 -17.09 -23.46 35.56
C GLN A 262 -15.90 -22.77 34.86
N TRP A 263 -15.56 -21.58 35.31
CA TRP A 263 -14.47 -20.79 34.80
C TRP A 263 -13.32 -20.72 35.81
N SER A 264 -12.10 -20.76 35.30
CA SER A 264 -10.87 -20.54 36.08
C SER A 264 -9.88 -19.69 35.27
N ALA A 265 -9.09 -18.91 35.96
CA ALA A 265 -7.96 -18.17 35.43
C ALA A 265 -6.66 -18.80 35.93
N ALA A 266 -5.70 -19.00 35.04
CA ALA A 266 -4.38 -19.48 35.41
C ALA A 266 -3.61 -18.45 36.25
N ASP A 267 -3.81 -17.15 35.95
CA ASP A 267 -3.27 -16.02 36.71
C ASP A 267 -4.37 -14.94 36.86
N ALA A 268 -4.91 -14.86 38.10
CA ALA A 268 -5.98 -13.91 38.43
C ALA A 268 -5.48 -12.48 38.68
N ASP A 269 -4.16 -12.28 38.80
CA ASP A 269 -3.55 -10.95 38.89
C ASP A 269 -3.40 -10.28 37.51
N VAL A 270 -3.45 -11.09 36.44
CA VAL A 270 -3.51 -10.58 35.05
C VAL A 270 -4.95 -10.39 34.61
N ALA A 271 -5.81 -11.40 34.76
CA ALA A 271 -7.23 -11.29 34.41
C ALA A 271 -8.09 -12.19 35.31
N ARG A 272 -9.28 -11.69 35.67
CA ARG A 272 -10.29 -12.41 36.44
C ARG A 272 -11.48 -12.74 35.56
N VAL A 273 -12.11 -13.89 35.84
CA VAL A 273 -13.33 -14.30 35.13
C VAL A 273 -14.42 -14.60 36.14
N SER A 274 -15.64 -14.14 35.85
CA SER A 274 -16.83 -14.42 36.64
C SER A 274 -17.45 -15.77 36.25
N LEU A 275 -18.39 -16.24 37.07
CA LEU A 275 -19.18 -17.46 36.78
C LEU A 275 -19.99 -17.34 35.47
N THR A 276 -20.25 -16.13 35.00
CA THR A 276 -21.00 -15.87 33.76
C THR A 276 -20.11 -15.67 32.55
N GLY A 277 -18.78 -15.84 32.67
CA GLY A 277 -17.84 -15.63 31.58
C GLY A 277 -17.40 -14.17 31.37
N ALA A 278 -17.80 -13.24 32.27
CA ALA A 278 -17.30 -11.87 32.19
C ALA A 278 -15.85 -11.81 32.68
N VAL A 279 -14.97 -11.35 31.81
CA VAL A 279 -13.53 -11.21 32.05
C VAL A 279 -13.22 -9.77 32.43
N THR A 280 -12.44 -9.58 33.47
CA THR A 280 -11.91 -8.29 33.89
C THR A 280 -10.39 -8.31 33.79
N ALA A 281 -9.81 -7.45 32.98
CA ALA A 281 -8.38 -7.25 32.89
C ALA A 281 -7.86 -6.50 34.11
N VAL A 282 -6.86 -7.06 34.81
CA VAL A 282 -6.34 -6.50 36.07
C VAL A 282 -5.01 -5.78 35.84
N ALA A 283 -4.00 -6.49 35.39
CA ALA A 283 -2.66 -5.96 35.16
C ALA A 283 -2.07 -6.43 33.81
N PRO A 284 -1.14 -5.67 33.20
CA PRO A 284 -0.48 -6.10 31.98
C PRO A 284 0.21 -7.47 32.11
N GLY A 285 -0.05 -8.35 31.15
CA GLY A 285 0.49 -9.72 31.14
C GLY A 285 -0.29 -10.64 30.23
N ARG A 286 0.01 -11.93 30.33
CA ARG A 286 -0.70 -12.99 29.58
C ARG A 286 -1.19 -14.05 30.59
N THR A 287 -2.42 -14.48 30.41
CA THR A 287 -2.99 -15.58 31.20
C THR A 287 -3.90 -16.42 30.31
N THR A 288 -4.24 -17.62 30.80
CA THR A 288 -5.17 -18.51 30.13
C THR A 288 -6.42 -18.64 30.98
N LEU A 289 -7.57 -18.38 30.38
CA LEU A 289 -8.85 -18.73 31.02
C LEU A 289 -9.32 -20.08 30.50
N THR A 290 -9.77 -20.92 31.41
CA THR A 290 -10.30 -22.24 31.08
C THR A 290 -11.75 -22.32 31.53
N VAL A 291 -12.62 -22.75 30.60
CA VAL A 291 -14.02 -23.08 30.90
C VAL A 291 -14.21 -24.58 30.86
N SER A 292 -14.91 -25.13 31.85
CA SER A 292 -15.27 -26.54 31.92
C SER A 292 -16.79 -26.69 32.02
N GLY A 293 -17.34 -27.65 31.29
CA GLY A 293 -18.76 -27.96 31.24
C GLY A 293 -19.06 -29.04 30.21
N LEU A 294 -20.25 -29.66 30.26
CA LEU A 294 -20.65 -30.71 29.34
C LEU A 294 -19.60 -31.84 29.14
N LEU A 295 -18.88 -32.17 30.23
CA LEU A 295 -17.79 -33.13 30.25
C LEU A 295 -16.55 -32.76 29.41
N GLN A 296 -16.38 -31.48 29.12
CA GLN A 296 -15.25 -30.96 28.35
C GLN A 296 -14.66 -29.72 29.01
N SER A 297 -13.47 -29.34 28.53
CA SER A 297 -12.86 -28.05 28.85
C SER A 297 -12.27 -27.40 27.61
N LYS A 298 -12.34 -26.08 27.52
CA LYS A 298 -11.72 -25.27 26.50
C LYS A 298 -11.00 -24.08 27.13
N SER A 299 -9.94 -23.65 26.48
CA SER A 299 -9.13 -22.55 27.01
C SER A 299 -8.99 -21.45 25.96
N VAL A 300 -8.87 -20.21 26.41
CA VAL A 300 -8.62 -19.02 25.62
C VAL A 300 -7.49 -18.21 26.26
N GLU A 301 -6.58 -17.73 25.44
CA GLU A 301 -5.52 -16.84 25.90
C GLU A 301 -6.06 -15.42 26.05
N ILE A 302 -5.78 -14.79 27.18
CA ILE A 302 -6.06 -13.38 27.44
C ILE A 302 -4.74 -12.63 27.50
N VAL A 303 -4.65 -11.56 26.74
CA VAL A 303 -3.52 -10.62 26.72
C VAL A 303 -4.00 -9.28 27.24
N VAL A 304 -3.47 -8.86 28.38
CA VAL A 304 -3.70 -7.51 28.90
C VAL A 304 -2.50 -6.67 28.49
N HIS A 305 -2.69 -5.76 27.53
CA HIS A 305 -1.61 -4.91 27.06
C HIS A 305 -1.30 -3.77 28.02
N ARG A 306 -0.08 -3.22 27.95
CA ARG A 306 0.28 -2.02 28.74
C ARG A 306 -0.58 -0.83 28.34
N PRO A 307 -0.81 0.16 29.23
CA PRO A 307 -1.49 1.40 28.86
C PRO A 307 -0.83 2.05 27.65
N VAL A 308 -1.65 2.49 26.69
CA VAL A 308 -1.20 3.22 25.49
C VAL A 308 -1.47 4.70 25.70
N GLU A 309 -0.43 5.52 25.51
CA GLU A 309 -0.50 6.97 25.71
C GLU A 309 -0.39 7.78 24.41
N ALA A 310 0.21 7.18 23.38
CA ALA A 310 0.39 7.87 22.10
C ALA A 310 0.34 6.89 20.92
N LEU A 311 0.07 7.43 19.72
CA LEU A 311 0.22 6.74 18.45
C LEU A 311 1.34 7.39 17.65
N ALA A 312 2.40 6.64 17.33
CA ALA A 312 3.40 7.05 16.35
C ALA A 312 2.92 6.62 14.96
N VAL A 313 2.92 7.53 14.00
CA VAL A 313 2.30 7.31 12.69
C VAL A 313 3.20 7.74 11.54
N LEU A 314 3.19 6.94 10.46
CA LEU A 314 3.82 7.27 9.18
C LEU A 314 2.84 6.93 8.03
N PRO A 315 2.66 7.83 7.04
CA PRO A 315 3.16 9.20 6.99
C PRO A 315 2.53 10.08 8.07
N SER A 316 3.23 11.15 8.48
CA SER A 316 2.64 12.14 9.40
C SER A 316 1.38 12.75 8.80
N PRO A 317 0.34 13.03 9.59
CA PRO A 317 -0.86 13.73 9.11
C PRO A 317 -0.48 15.09 8.51
N ARG A 318 -0.91 15.32 7.27
CA ARG A 318 -0.77 16.59 6.55
C ARG A 318 -2.14 17.20 6.34
N ALA A 319 -2.17 18.46 5.87
CA ALA A 319 -3.42 19.12 5.50
C ALA A 319 -4.24 18.27 4.51
N GLU A 320 -3.59 17.70 3.51
CA GLU A 320 -4.20 16.76 2.56
C GLU A 320 -3.14 15.82 1.96
N LEU A 321 -3.39 14.52 1.94
CA LEU A 321 -2.50 13.51 1.36
C LEU A 321 -3.03 13.09 -0.01
N PRO A 322 -2.33 13.40 -1.12
CA PRO A 322 -2.76 12.98 -2.44
C PRO A 322 -2.49 11.48 -2.64
N VAL A 323 -3.49 10.76 -3.15
CA VAL A 323 -3.40 9.34 -3.51
C VAL A 323 -3.91 9.18 -4.94
N PRO A 324 -3.09 8.69 -5.87
CA PRO A 324 -3.55 8.47 -7.24
C PRO A 324 -4.64 7.39 -7.30
N ILE A 325 -5.59 7.52 -8.22
CA ILE A 325 -6.50 6.40 -8.54
C ILE A 325 -5.64 5.20 -8.98
N GLY A 326 -5.84 4.02 -8.39
CA GLY A 326 -5.02 2.82 -8.63
C GLY A 326 -3.62 2.86 -8.00
N GLY A 327 -3.24 3.99 -7.39
CA GLY A 327 -2.03 4.10 -6.59
C GLY A 327 -2.29 3.74 -5.13
N SER A 328 -1.22 3.44 -4.39
CA SER A 328 -1.30 3.00 -3.00
C SER A 328 -0.34 3.77 -2.11
N VAL A 329 -0.75 3.97 -0.86
CA VAL A 329 0.09 4.55 0.20
C VAL A 329 0.09 3.60 1.38
N LYS A 330 1.28 3.30 1.91
CA LYS A 330 1.43 2.46 3.10
C LYS A 330 1.43 3.33 4.35
N PHE A 331 0.56 2.97 5.29
CA PHE A 331 0.48 3.58 6.61
C PHE A 331 1.08 2.65 7.65
N GLN A 332 1.83 3.20 8.55
CA GLN A 332 2.40 2.48 9.70
C GLN A 332 1.98 3.20 10.97
N VAL A 333 1.46 2.44 11.93
CA VAL A 333 1.05 2.97 13.21
C VAL A 333 1.58 2.06 14.31
N GLN A 334 2.16 2.66 15.33
CA GLN A 334 2.65 1.98 16.52
C GLN A 334 2.00 2.63 17.74
N ALA A 335 1.39 1.80 18.59
CA ALA A 335 0.93 2.24 19.90
C ALA A 335 2.12 2.33 20.85
N LEU A 336 2.24 3.42 21.58
CA LEU A 336 3.35 3.71 22.49
C LEU A 336 2.86 3.84 23.93
N ALA A 337 3.59 3.24 24.88
CA ALA A 337 3.43 3.48 26.29
C ALA A 337 4.07 4.82 26.72
N ALA A 338 3.90 5.21 28.00
CA ALA A 338 4.46 6.44 28.57
C ALA A 338 5.99 6.55 28.41
N ASP A 339 6.70 5.43 28.47
CA ASP A 339 8.15 5.33 28.28
C ASP A 339 8.58 5.33 26.78
N LYS A 340 7.63 5.57 25.86
CA LYS A 340 7.80 5.54 24.40
C LYS A 340 8.13 4.16 23.82
N SER A 341 8.09 3.10 24.61
CA SER A 341 8.22 1.74 24.09
C SER A 341 6.95 1.30 23.36
N VAL A 342 7.12 0.44 22.34
CA VAL A 342 6.01 -0.08 21.53
C VAL A 342 5.17 -1.06 22.33
N VAL A 343 3.85 -0.91 22.24
CA VAL A 343 2.85 -1.85 22.77
C VAL A 343 2.29 -2.62 21.58
N ALA A 344 2.96 -3.71 21.21
CA ALA A 344 2.69 -4.44 19.97
C ALA A 344 1.30 -5.09 19.93
N GLU A 345 0.77 -5.52 21.08
CA GLU A 345 -0.53 -6.19 21.22
C GLU A 345 -1.71 -5.21 21.28
N ALA A 346 -1.47 -3.90 21.34
CA ALA A 346 -2.55 -2.93 21.45
C ALA A 346 -3.43 -2.94 20.19
N PRO A 347 -4.75 -3.16 20.31
CA PRO A 347 -5.63 -3.21 19.15
C PRO A 347 -5.78 -1.83 18.52
N LEU A 348 -5.65 -1.79 17.19
CA LEU A 348 -5.85 -0.59 16.39
C LEU A 348 -7.08 -0.76 15.49
N ALA A 349 -8.05 0.12 15.63
CA ALA A 349 -9.27 0.11 14.81
C ALA A 349 -9.12 1.11 13.66
N TRP A 350 -9.27 0.62 12.43
CA TRP A 350 -9.16 1.43 11.22
C TRP A 350 -10.52 1.65 10.57
N SER A 351 -10.71 2.83 10.01
CA SER A 351 -11.90 3.14 9.21
C SER A 351 -11.59 4.12 8.09
N VAL A 352 -12.25 3.91 6.93
CA VAL A 352 -12.21 4.81 5.78
C VAL A 352 -13.55 5.54 5.73
N GLY A 353 -13.52 6.88 5.56
CA GLY A 353 -14.73 7.69 5.55
C GLY A 353 -15.66 7.37 4.36
N ASP A 354 -15.07 7.18 3.17
CA ASP A 354 -15.81 6.76 1.97
C ASP A 354 -15.06 5.62 1.25
N THR A 355 -15.59 4.41 1.36
CA THR A 355 -14.99 3.20 0.77
C THR A 355 -15.20 3.09 -0.76
N ALA A 356 -16.05 3.93 -1.34
CA ALA A 356 -16.18 4.05 -2.80
C ALA A 356 -15.01 4.82 -3.41
N LEU A 357 -14.39 5.74 -2.64
CA LEU A 357 -13.26 6.55 -3.08
C LEU A 357 -11.90 5.87 -2.82
N ALA A 358 -11.76 5.14 -1.71
CA ALA A 358 -10.53 4.44 -1.35
C ALA A 358 -10.81 3.13 -0.61
N ALA A 359 -9.90 2.18 -0.73
CA ALA A 359 -9.89 0.93 0.06
C ALA A 359 -8.66 0.93 0.96
N PHE A 360 -8.82 0.41 2.18
CA PHE A 360 -7.73 0.21 3.12
C PHE A 360 -7.66 -1.26 3.55
N GLU A 361 -6.49 -1.82 3.53
CA GLU A 361 -6.17 -3.19 3.98
C GLU A 361 -5.46 -3.12 5.34
N PRO A 362 -6.14 -3.38 6.46
CA PRO A 362 -5.55 -3.25 7.79
C PRO A 362 -4.34 -4.15 8.02
N ALA A 363 -4.32 -5.37 7.44
CA ALA A 363 -3.24 -6.33 7.62
C ALA A 363 -1.90 -5.86 7.02
N THR A 364 -1.95 -5.13 5.91
CA THR A 364 -0.77 -4.60 5.21
C THR A 364 -0.52 -3.13 5.49
N GLY A 365 -1.52 -2.42 6.02
CA GLY A 365 -1.51 -0.98 6.22
C GLY A 365 -1.59 -0.17 4.92
N VAL A 366 -2.08 -0.76 3.83
CA VAL A 366 -2.09 -0.14 2.50
C VAL A 366 -3.45 0.46 2.17
N LEU A 367 -3.47 1.75 1.82
CA LEU A 367 -4.63 2.44 1.28
C LEU A 367 -4.47 2.59 -0.23
N THR A 368 -5.49 2.20 -0.99
CA THR A 368 -5.53 2.28 -2.46
C THR A 368 -6.66 3.21 -2.91
N GLY A 369 -6.35 4.18 -3.77
CA GLY A 369 -7.31 5.10 -4.37
C GLY A 369 -8.14 4.40 -5.44
N LYS A 370 -9.49 4.53 -5.39
CA LYS A 370 -10.43 3.93 -6.35
C LYS A 370 -11.03 4.95 -7.31
N LYS A 371 -11.49 6.08 -6.80
CA LYS A 371 -12.20 7.12 -7.56
C LYS A 371 -11.81 8.50 -7.02
N ALA A 372 -11.70 9.49 -7.91
CA ALA A 372 -11.37 10.86 -7.51
C ALA A 372 -12.37 11.43 -6.51
N GLY A 373 -11.86 12.08 -5.47
CA GLY A 373 -12.66 12.68 -4.41
C GLY A 373 -11.86 12.84 -3.12
N ARG A 374 -12.52 13.35 -2.07
CA ARG A 374 -11.95 13.52 -0.75
C ARG A 374 -12.56 12.55 0.24
N THR A 375 -11.73 11.87 1.02
CA THR A 375 -12.13 10.96 2.08
C THR A 375 -11.17 11.07 3.25
N THR A 376 -11.41 10.29 4.31
CA THR A 376 -10.53 10.24 5.47
C THR A 376 -10.08 8.81 5.73
N LEU A 377 -8.89 8.63 6.26
CA LEU A 377 -8.45 7.42 6.93
C LEU A 377 -8.28 7.73 8.41
N VAL A 378 -8.94 6.95 9.25
CA VAL A 378 -8.91 7.15 10.70
C VAL A 378 -8.37 5.89 11.36
N VAL A 379 -7.44 6.04 12.28
CA VAL A 379 -7.02 4.98 13.20
C VAL A 379 -7.36 5.40 14.62
N LYS A 380 -7.92 4.46 15.39
CA LYS A 380 -8.20 4.62 16.81
C LYS A 380 -7.38 3.61 17.59
N GLY A 381 -6.67 4.07 18.61
CA GLY A 381 -6.01 3.23 19.58
C GLY A 381 -6.94 2.86 20.75
N PRO A 382 -6.50 1.95 21.63
CA PRO A 382 -7.24 1.61 22.84
C PRO A 382 -7.12 2.75 23.85
N GLY A 383 -8.23 3.38 24.14
CA GLY A 383 -8.34 4.49 25.10
C GLY A 383 -9.01 5.75 24.52
N ALA A 384 -9.52 6.55 25.41
CA ALA A 384 -10.20 7.79 25.04
C ALA A 384 -9.19 8.80 24.48
N GLY A 385 -9.45 9.34 23.26
CA GLY A 385 -8.65 10.41 22.67
C GLY A 385 -7.49 9.98 21.78
N LEU A 386 -7.15 8.69 21.72
CA LEU A 386 -6.11 8.17 20.81
C LEU A 386 -6.65 7.97 19.40
N VAL A 387 -6.80 9.07 18.67
CA VAL A 387 -7.34 9.08 17.30
C VAL A 387 -6.40 9.87 16.40
N VAL A 388 -6.04 9.29 15.27
CA VAL A 388 -5.33 9.99 14.19
C VAL A 388 -6.16 9.93 12.93
N THR A 389 -6.30 11.07 12.28
CA THR A 389 -7.05 11.22 11.03
C THR A 389 -6.15 11.79 9.94
N TRP A 390 -6.11 11.10 8.80
CA TRP A 390 -5.52 11.63 7.57
C TRP A 390 -6.62 12.12 6.65
N GLN A 391 -6.46 13.33 6.12
CA GLN A 391 -7.26 13.83 5.01
C GLN A 391 -6.69 13.26 3.70
N ILE A 392 -7.47 12.49 3.00
CA ILE A 392 -7.06 11.80 1.76
C ILE A 392 -7.73 12.47 0.57
N ARG A 393 -6.94 12.88 -0.41
CA ARG A 393 -7.43 13.34 -1.71
C ARG A 393 -7.07 12.32 -2.78
N VAL A 394 -8.06 11.59 -3.25
CA VAL A 394 -7.87 10.68 -4.39
C VAL A 394 -7.95 11.49 -5.67
N ILE A 395 -6.89 11.46 -6.49
CA ILE A 395 -6.76 12.29 -7.70
C ILE A 395 -6.51 11.45 -8.94
N ALA A 396 -6.96 11.97 -10.09
CA ALA A 396 -6.51 11.46 -11.38
C ALA A 396 -5.04 11.86 -11.55
N ALA A 397 -4.18 10.87 -11.77
CA ALA A 397 -2.76 11.10 -11.96
C ALA A 397 -2.29 10.48 -13.27
N GLY A 398 -1.34 11.12 -13.96
CA GLY A 398 -0.61 10.56 -15.08
C GLY A 398 0.43 9.54 -14.61
N LEU A 399 0.92 8.71 -15.51
CA LEU A 399 2.12 7.92 -15.31
C LEU A 399 3.31 8.68 -15.88
N LYS A 400 4.42 8.76 -15.15
CA LYS A 400 5.67 9.40 -15.55
C LYS A 400 6.83 8.44 -15.32
N LEU A 401 7.76 8.39 -16.25
CA LEU A 401 9.00 7.63 -16.13
C LEU A 401 10.14 8.53 -15.65
N SER A 402 11.16 7.92 -15.05
CA SER A 402 12.38 8.62 -14.60
C SER A 402 13.18 9.24 -15.76
N ALA A 403 12.97 8.75 -16.99
CA ALA A 403 13.45 9.32 -18.22
C ALA A 403 12.44 9.09 -19.34
N GLU A 404 12.30 10.05 -20.24
CA GLU A 404 11.45 9.94 -21.44
C GLU A 404 12.28 9.54 -22.66
N ARG A 405 13.56 9.84 -22.64
CA ARG A 405 14.54 9.48 -23.67
C ARG A 405 15.87 9.15 -23.00
N MET A 406 16.63 8.21 -23.56
CA MET A 406 17.99 7.89 -23.11
C MET A 406 18.81 7.22 -24.20
N GLY A 407 20.11 7.47 -24.17
CA GLY A 407 21.09 6.73 -24.95
C GLY A 407 21.78 5.67 -24.05
N LEU A 408 22.01 4.50 -24.61
CA LEU A 408 22.72 3.43 -23.94
C LEU A 408 23.79 2.84 -24.84
N ALA A 409 24.95 2.52 -24.28
CA ALA A 409 25.92 1.67 -24.95
C ALA A 409 25.43 0.21 -24.98
N LEU A 410 25.89 -0.55 -25.95
CA LEU A 410 25.56 -1.97 -26.06
C LEU A 410 25.95 -2.72 -24.76
N ASN A 411 25.10 -3.66 -24.34
CA ASN A 411 25.22 -4.43 -23.08
C ASN A 411 25.08 -3.60 -21.76
N ARG A 412 24.84 -2.30 -21.85
CA ARG A 412 24.55 -1.49 -20.65
C ARG A 412 23.12 -1.74 -20.15
N ARG A 413 22.97 -1.52 -18.85
CA ARG A 413 21.68 -1.65 -18.15
C ARG A 413 21.36 -0.40 -17.38
N VAL A 414 20.08 -0.02 -17.39
CA VAL A 414 19.54 1.08 -16.60
C VAL A 414 18.16 0.69 -16.09
N THR A 415 17.81 1.11 -14.88
CA THR A 415 16.48 0.84 -14.33
C THR A 415 15.60 2.07 -14.48
N LEU A 416 14.55 1.97 -15.30
CA LEU A 416 13.47 2.95 -15.38
C LEU A 416 12.56 2.83 -14.17
N ARG A 417 12.19 3.95 -13.59
CA ARG A 417 11.23 4.02 -12.49
C ARG A 417 9.96 4.69 -12.99
N ALA A 418 8.83 4.04 -12.71
CA ALA A 418 7.52 4.59 -12.99
C ALA A 418 6.95 5.24 -11.73
N SER A 419 6.42 6.44 -11.87
CA SER A 419 5.82 7.21 -10.78
C SER A 419 4.49 7.80 -11.22
N PHE A 420 3.55 7.96 -10.29
CA PHE A 420 2.38 8.79 -10.55
C PHE A 420 2.74 10.26 -10.46
N ALA A 421 2.20 11.05 -11.37
CA ALA A 421 2.36 12.50 -11.40
C ALA A 421 0.98 13.19 -11.47
N ASP A 422 0.84 14.35 -10.83
CA ASP A 422 -0.37 15.16 -10.90
C ASP A 422 -0.50 15.90 -12.24
N GLU A 423 -1.52 16.73 -12.37
CA GLU A 423 -1.80 17.51 -13.59
C GLU A 423 -0.68 18.50 -13.93
N THR A 424 0.16 18.88 -12.98
CA THR A 424 1.34 19.75 -13.19
C THR A 424 2.59 18.98 -13.57
N GLY A 425 2.53 17.63 -13.54
CA GLY A 425 3.68 16.74 -13.77
C GLY A 425 4.54 16.50 -12.52
N ALA A 426 4.13 17.02 -11.35
CA ALA A 426 4.84 16.78 -10.09
C ALA A 426 4.62 15.33 -9.61
N VAL A 427 5.72 14.67 -9.21
CA VAL A 427 5.68 13.27 -8.76
C VAL A 427 4.95 13.19 -7.41
N ILE A 428 3.92 12.34 -7.35
CA ILE A 428 3.13 12.08 -6.15
C ILE A 428 3.71 10.90 -5.36
N GLY A 429 4.15 9.85 -6.07
CA GLY A 429 4.73 8.66 -5.49
C GLY A 429 4.99 7.56 -6.51
N PRO A 430 5.65 6.46 -6.10
CA PRO A 430 5.96 5.34 -7.00
C PRO A 430 4.67 4.66 -7.50
N ALA A 431 4.69 4.21 -8.76
CA ALA A 431 3.62 3.43 -9.33
C ALA A 431 3.85 1.93 -9.02
N ALA A 432 2.89 1.31 -8.32
CA ALA A 432 2.90 -0.12 -8.04
C ALA A 432 2.15 -0.92 -9.11
N GLY A 433 2.50 -2.19 -9.29
CA GLY A 433 1.82 -3.09 -10.23
C GLY A 433 2.03 -2.69 -11.70
N VAL A 434 3.16 -2.09 -12.02
CA VAL A 434 3.52 -1.68 -13.38
C VAL A 434 4.01 -2.89 -14.17
N THR A 435 3.51 -3.05 -15.39
CA THR A 435 4.04 -3.99 -16.38
C THR A 435 4.82 -3.22 -17.44
N TRP A 436 5.87 -3.86 -17.96
CA TRP A 436 6.80 -3.26 -18.89
C TRP A 436 6.81 -4.02 -20.21
N GLU A 437 6.96 -3.28 -21.31
CA GLU A 437 6.98 -3.83 -22.67
C GLU A 437 7.98 -3.04 -23.53
N SER A 438 8.76 -3.75 -24.34
CA SER A 438 9.59 -3.16 -25.39
C SER A 438 8.92 -3.43 -26.76
N ASP A 439 8.83 -2.41 -27.60
CA ASP A 439 8.35 -2.58 -28.98
C ASP A 439 9.41 -3.21 -29.89
N ASN A 440 10.70 -3.17 -29.47
CA ASN A 440 11.81 -3.75 -30.23
C ASN A 440 12.79 -4.48 -29.29
N PRO A 441 12.48 -5.73 -28.88
CA PRO A 441 13.34 -6.51 -27.99
C PRO A 441 14.71 -6.89 -28.60
N GLN A 442 14.89 -6.74 -29.92
CA GLN A 442 16.18 -6.96 -30.57
C GLN A 442 17.15 -5.79 -30.32
N VAL A 443 16.65 -4.63 -29.94
CA VAL A 443 17.43 -3.44 -29.60
C VAL A 443 17.55 -3.30 -28.09
N ALA A 444 16.43 -3.32 -27.37
CA ALA A 444 16.42 -3.21 -25.92
C ALA A 444 15.34 -4.10 -25.30
N THR A 445 15.69 -4.89 -24.30
CA THR A 445 14.76 -5.65 -23.48
C THR A 445 14.47 -4.93 -22.18
N VAL A 446 13.32 -5.22 -21.55
CA VAL A 446 12.97 -4.69 -20.25
C VAL A 446 12.47 -5.79 -19.34
N ALA A 447 12.94 -5.82 -18.10
CA ALA A 447 12.52 -6.75 -17.06
C ALA A 447 11.34 -6.19 -16.26
N ASP A 448 10.69 -7.03 -15.43
CA ASP A 448 9.52 -6.65 -14.61
C ASP A 448 9.82 -5.56 -13.58
N ASP A 449 11.07 -5.40 -13.17
CA ASP A 449 11.52 -4.33 -12.27
C ASP A 449 11.82 -2.99 -12.98
N GLY A 450 11.60 -2.93 -14.30
CA GLY A 450 11.91 -1.77 -15.15
C GLY A 450 13.38 -1.71 -15.58
N THR A 451 14.18 -2.75 -15.36
CA THR A 451 15.57 -2.79 -15.83
C THR A 451 15.61 -3.01 -17.34
N VAL A 452 16.04 -1.99 -18.06
CA VAL A 452 16.28 -1.98 -19.51
C VAL A 452 17.68 -2.48 -19.78
N THR A 453 17.84 -3.41 -20.69
CA THR A 453 19.13 -3.93 -21.17
C THR A 453 19.26 -3.65 -22.68
N ALA A 454 20.32 -2.97 -23.07
CA ALA A 454 20.68 -2.75 -24.46
C ALA A 454 21.27 -4.01 -25.08
N VAL A 455 20.65 -4.57 -26.12
CA VAL A 455 21.03 -5.86 -26.72
C VAL A 455 21.45 -5.76 -28.19
N GLY A 456 21.02 -4.70 -28.89
CA GLY A 456 21.38 -4.44 -30.28
C GLY A 456 21.29 -2.96 -30.59
N TYR A 457 21.98 -2.51 -31.64
CA TYR A 457 21.96 -1.10 -32.06
C TYR A 457 20.61 -0.71 -32.66
N GLY A 458 20.18 0.55 -32.44
CA GLY A 458 18.97 1.12 -32.99
C GLY A 458 18.11 1.78 -31.93
N HIS A 459 16.81 1.84 -32.20
CA HIS A 459 15.81 2.45 -31.35
C HIS A 459 14.80 1.40 -30.85
N ALA A 460 14.43 1.54 -29.60
CA ALA A 460 13.31 0.81 -28.98
C ALA A 460 12.51 1.75 -28.07
N ARG A 461 11.20 1.59 -28.05
CA ARG A 461 10.34 2.29 -27.10
C ARG A 461 9.92 1.34 -25.97
N ILE A 462 10.30 1.70 -24.77
CA ILE A 462 9.89 1.00 -23.54
C ILE A 462 8.60 1.62 -23.02
N THR A 463 7.56 0.82 -22.90
CA THR A 463 6.24 1.26 -22.40
C THR A 463 5.97 0.66 -21.04
N ALA A 464 5.69 1.53 -20.08
CA ALA A 464 5.17 1.17 -18.76
C ALA A 464 3.65 1.24 -18.76
N ARG A 465 2.96 0.25 -18.20
CA ARG A 465 1.51 0.21 -18.02
C ARG A 465 1.19 0.03 -16.55
N ALA A 466 0.49 0.96 -15.95
CA ALA A 466 0.01 0.88 -14.58
C ALA A 466 -1.44 0.41 -14.53
N PRO A 467 -1.91 -0.12 -13.38
CA PRO A 467 -3.32 -0.41 -13.14
C PRO A 467 -4.21 0.78 -13.48
N GLY A 468 -5.40 0.51 -14.06
CA GLY A 468 -6.29 1.55 -14.55
C GLY A 468 -5.97 2.06 -15.96
N GLY A 469 -5.09 1.36 -16.72
CA GLY A 469 -4.86 1.61 -18.15
C GLY A 469 -3.93 2.77 -18.48
N ARG A 470 -3.27 3.36 -17.48
CA ARG A 470 -2.31 4.45 -17.67
C ARG A 470 -1.03 3.94 -18.29
N ARG A 471 -0.47 4.73 -19.19
CA ARG A 471 0.75 4.40 -19.94
C ARG A 471 1.73 5.57 -19.91
N ALA A 472 3.03 5.24 -19.89
CA ALA A 472 4.11 6.16 -20.15
C ALA A 472 5.18 5.43 -20.97
N GLY A 473 5.88 6.15 -21.84
CA GLY A 473 6.90 5.57 -22.71
C GLY A 473 8.24 6.27 -22.55
N ALA A 474 9.32 5.52 -22.75
CA ALA A 474 10.67 6.04 -22.86
C ALA A 474 11.30 5.55 -24.16
N ASP A 475 11.91 6.45 -24.91
CA ASP A 475 12.67 6.12 -26.11
C ASP A 475 14.11 5.78 -25.73
N VAL A 476 14.57 4.60 -26.11
CA VAL A 476 15.91 4.08 -25.82
C VAL A 476 16.68 3.96 -27.14
N PHE A 477 17.80 4.66 -27.22
CA PHE A 477 18.70 4.64 -28.38
C PHE A 477 19.97 3.87 -28.00
N VAL A 478 20.20 2.75 -28.64
CA VAL A 478 21.39 1.93 -28.39
C VAL A 478 22.44 2.22 -29.46
N GLN A 479 23.63 2.59 -29.05
CA GLN A 479 24.71 3.06 -29.91
C GLN A 479 26.09 2.74 -29.34
N GLY A 480 27.16 3.07 -30.12
CA GLY A 480 28.55 2.97 -29.64
C GLY A 480 28.90 4.04 -28.60
N GLU A 481 29.81 3.68 -27.69
CA GLU A 481 30.27 4.57 -26.62
C GLU A 481 31.05 5.79 -27.14
N ILE A 482 31.64 5.70 -28.34
CA ILE A 482 32.48 6.74 -28.95
C ILE A 482 31.98 7.03 -30.34
N VAL A 483 31.82 8.32 -30.67
CA VAL A 483 31.54 8.78 -32.03
C VAL A 483 32.70 9.61 -32.51
N VAL A 484 33.16 9.36 -33.74
CA VAL A 484 34.23 10.12 -34.41
C VAL A 484 33.81 10.57 -35.79
N ALA A 485 34.31 11.70 -36.23
CA ALA A 485 34.23 12.07 -37.63
C ALA A 485 35.41 11.49 -38.43
N SER A 486 35.11 10.70 -39.48
CA SER A 486 36.12 10.04 -40.31
C SER A 486 35.88 10.21 -41.80
N SER A 487 36.93 10.45 -42.58
CA SER A 487 36.89 10.58 -44.03
C SER A 487 36.98 9.25 -44.78
N ARG A 488 36.78 8.08 -44.10
CA ARG A 488 36.90 6.74 -44.73
C ARG A 488 35.97 6.49 -45.90
N ALA A 489 34.87 7.24 -46.01
CA ALA A 489 33.95 7.19 -47.13
C ALA A 489 34.21 8.30 -48.19
N GLY A 490 35.41 8.91 -48.17
CA GLY A 490 35.81 10.01 -49.09
C GLY A 490 35.48 11.41 -48.54
N ARG A 491 34.50 11.54 -47.66
CA ARG A 491 34.13 12.75 -46.91
C ARG A 491 34.04 12.45 -45.47
N PHE A 492 34.11 13.46 -44.60
CA PHE A 492 33.88 13.27 -43.20
C PHE A 492 32.44 12.88 -42.93
N GLN A 493 32.27 11.72 -42.28
CA GLN A 493 31.01 11.23 -41.80
C GLN A 493 31.16 10.77 -40.35
N LEU A 494 30.08 10.72 -39.62
CA LEU A 494 30.07 10.28 -38.24
C LEU A 494 30.01 8.76 -38.17
N TYR A 495 30.85 8.20 -37.31
CA TYR A 495 30.96 6.75 -37.06
C TYR A 495 30.98 6.48 -35.57
N ALA A 496 30.19 5.51 -35.10
CA ALA A 496 30.19 5.02 -33.76
C ALA A 496 31.01 3.75 -33.58
N ALA A 497 31.69 3.60 -32.46
CA ALA A 497 32.42 2.40 -32.08
C ALA A 497 32.26 2.12 -30.58
N GLU A 498 32.44 0.87 -30.19
CA GLU A 498 32.55 0.46 -28.81
C GLU A 498 33.97 0.66 -28.28
N ARG A 499 34.11 1.09 -27.01
CA ARG A 499 35.39 1.20 -26.33
C ARG A 499 36.18 -0.12 -26.36
N SER A 500 35.47 -1.24 -26.27
CA SER A 500 36.04 -2.58 -26.30
C SER A 500 36.49 -3.04 -27.69
N ASN A 501 36.01 -2.38 -28.76
CA ASN A 501 36.30 -2.74 -30.14
C ASN A 501 36.36 -1.54 -31.08
N LEU A 502 37.43 -0.78 -30.99
CA LEU A 502 37.69 0.39 -31.82
C LEU A 502 37.97 0.07 -33.31
N ALA A 503 38.02 -1.21 -33.68
CA ALA A 503 38.21 -1.62 -35.07
C ALA A 503 36.87 -1.71 -35.85
N GLN A 504 35.76 -1.85 -35.16
CA GLN A 504 34.45 -1.94 -35.78
C GLN A 504 33.69 -0.62 -35.66
N PHE A 505 33.48 0.00 -36.81
CA PHE A 505 32.75 1.26 -36.95
C PHE A 505 31.40 1.05 -37.58
N ARG A 506 30.36 1.60 -36.97
CA ARG A 506 29.03 1.75 -37.58
C ARG A 506 28.87 3.17 -38.06
N ARG A 507 28.56 3.33 -39.36
CA ARG A 507 28.27 4.65 -39.96
C ARG A 507 26.94 5.17 -39.39
N MET A 508 26.93 6.43 -38.97
CA MET A 508 25.78 7.10 -38.37
C MET A 508 25.21 8.21 -39.23
N SER A 509 26.05 8.90 -40.02
CA SER A 509 25.58 9.91 -40.96
C SER A 509 25.80 9.45 -42.41
N ASP A 510 24.94 9.88 -43.31
CA ASP A 510 25.04 9.62 -44.76
C ASP A 510 24.77 10.92 -45.52
N ASP A 511 25.58 11.91 -45.24
CA ASP A 511 25.45 13.22 -45.83
C ASP A 511 26.15 13.35 -47.17
N THR A 512 25.61 14.20 -48.05
CA THR A 512 26.23 14.64 -49.29
C THR A 512 27.38 15.62 -49.05
N ALA A 513 27.50 16.15 -47.82
CA ALA A 513 28.53 17.05 -47.31
C ALA A 513 29.23 16.43 -46.10
N ASP A 514 30.31 17.09 -45.66
CA ASP A 514 31.02 16.69 -44.45
C ASP A 514 30.10 16.80 -43.23
N ALA A 515 30.16 15.80 -42.32
CA ALA A 515 29.54 15.77 -40.99
C ALA A 515 30.67 15.67 -39.94
N THR A 516 30.76 16.66 -39.08
CA THR A 516 31.87 16.84 -38.12
C THR A 516 31.35 17.32 -36.77
N GLU A 517 32.25 17.43 -35.80
CA GLU A 517 32.02 18.06 -34.51
C GLU A 517 30.81 17.47 -33.74
N PRO A 518 30.72 16.13 -33.56
CA PRO A 518 29.63 15.54 -32.83
C PRO A 518 29.68 15.89 -31.34
N ALA A 519 28.51 16.11 -30.75
CA ALA A 519 28.34 16.30 -29.31
C ALA A 519 27.06 15.59 -28.85
N PHE A 520 27.16 14.76 -27.83
CA PHE A 520 26.01 14.06 -27.24
C PHE A 520 25.16 14.98 -26.35
N SER A 521 23.85 14.78 -26.36
CA SER A 521 22.98 15.32 -25.32
C SER A 521 23.29 14.65 -23.96
N PRO A 522 23.01 15.32 -22.82
CA PRO A 522 23.32 14.78 -21.49
C PRO A 522 22.65 13.44 -21.17
N ASP A 523 21.50 13.15 -21.78
CA ASP A 523 20.78 11.87 -21.67
C ASP A 523 21.28 10.82 -22.70
N GLY A 524 22.24 11.18 -23.54
CA GLY A 524 22.80 10.34 -24.60
C GLY A 524 21.85 10.01 -25.75
N SER A 525 20.64 10.56 -25.78
CA SER A 525 19.61 10.20 -26.77
C SER A 525 19.72 10.92 -28.09
N ARG A 526 20.53 11.99 -28.15
CA ARG A 526 20.74 12.82 -29.36
C ARG A 526 22.21 13.14 -29.59
N ILE A 527 22.52 13.49 -30.84
CA ILE A 527 23.82 14.02 -31.27
C ILE A 527 23.58 15.31 -31.98
N ALA A 528 24.23 16.40 -31.52
CA ALA A 528 24.41 17.62 -32.31
C ALA A 528 25.66 17.46 -33.18
N PHE A 529 25.65 17.95 -34.43
CA PHE A 529 26.78 17.88 -35.30
C PHE A 529 26.76 19.03 -36.33
N THR A 530 27.90 19.33 -36.91
CA THR A 530 28.05 20.37 -37.92
C THR A 530 28.06 19.72 -39.32
N THR A 531 27.24 20.24 -40.23
CA THR A 531 27.26 19.81 -41.65
C THR A 531 26.91 20.96 -42.61
N ALA A 532 27.49 20.93 -43.81
CA ALA A 532 27.23 21.92 -44.85
C ALA A 532 26.27 21.39 -45.93
N ARG A 533 25.40 20.41 -45.62
CA ARG A 533 24.49 19.78 -46.61
C ARG A 533 23.54 20.76 -47.30
N ASP A 534 23.18 21.88 -46.64
CA ASP A 534 22.29 22.91 -47.18
C ASP A 534 23.03 24.16 -47.59
N GLY A 535 24.34 24.06 -47.92
CA GLY A 535 25.15 25.12 -48.51
C GLY A 535 26.33 25.57 -47.65
N GLN A 536 26.13 25.86 -46.40
CA GLN A 536 27.19 26.22 -45.45
C GLN A 536 27.03 25.47 -44.12
N PRO A 537 28.13 25.42 -43.30
CA PRO A 537 28.10 24.71 -42.04
C PRO A 537 26.98 25.22 -41.10
N GLU A 538 26.14 24.30 -40.64
CA GLU A 538 25.04 24.53 -39.71
C GLU A 538 25.01 23.41 -38.66
N ILE A 539 24.37 23.69 -37.55
CA ILE A 539 24.16 22.69 -36.52
C ILE A 539 22.90 21.88 -36.85
N TYR A 540 23.05 20.57 -36.84
CA TYR A 540 21.98 19.59 -36.99
C TYR A 540 21.86 18.76 -35.71
N LEU A 541 20.65 18.29 -35.43
CA LEU A 541 20.38 17.30 -34.40
C LEU A 541 19.95 16.01 -35.07
N MET A 542 20.42 14.87 -34.60
CA MET A 542 19.91 13.54 -34.93
C MET A 542 19.69 12.71 -33.69
N ASP A 543 18.87 11.68 -33.81
CA ASP A 543 18.78 10.68 -32.75
C ASP A 543 20.11 9.92 -32.64
N ALA A 544 20.41 9.43 -31.47
CA ALA A 544 21.73 8.90 -31.18
C ALA A 544 22.04 7.58 -31.93
N ASP A 545 21.05 6.93 -32.49
CA ASP A 545 21.24 5.80 -33.43
C ASP A 545 21.58 6.24 -34.89
N GLY A 546 21.66 7.54 -35.14
CA GLY A 546 21.95 8.14 -36.45
C GLY A 546 20.74 8.44 -37.28
N THR A 547 19.53 8.25 -36.77
CA THR A 547 18.28 8.51 -37.48
C THR A 547 17.77 9.92 -37.24
N ALA A 548 16.76 10.34 -38.05
CA ALA A 548 16.03 11.60 -37.93
C ALA A 548 16.89 12.87 -37.89
N PRO A 549 17.90 13.08 -38.79
CA PRO A 549 18.68 14.29 -38.79
C PRO A 549 17.79 15.49 -39.16
N ALA A 550 17.81 16.52 -38.32
CA ALA A 550 17.04 17.76 -38.48
C ALA A 550 17.94 18.98 -38.31
N ARG A 551 17.79 19.99 -39.15
CA ARG A 551 18.50 21.26 -39.06
C ARG A 551 18.02 22.02 -37.81
N LEU A 552 18.95 22.44 -36.95
CA LEU A 552 18.67 23.29 -35.79
C LEU A 552 18.90 24.76 -36.09
N THR A 553 20.08 25.10 -36.67
CA THR A 553 20.42 26.49 -37.01
C THR A 553 20.21 26.77 -38.48
N ASN A 554 19.85 28.03 -38.79
CA ASN A 554 19.69 28.54 -40.15
C ASN A 554 20.23 29.97 -40.22
N SER A 555 21.51 30.10 -40.45
CA SER A 555 22.26 31.35 -40.42
C SER A 555 22.81 31.69 -41.81
N PRO A 556 22.97 32.98 -42.16
CA PRO A 556 23.67 33.35 -43.39
C PRO A 556 25.18 33.08 -43.35
N ALA A 557 25.71 32.67 -42.21
CA ALA A 557 27.14 32.41 -42.00
C ALA A 557 27.36 31.11 -41.20
N PRO A 558 28.54 30.50 -41.27
CA PRO A 558 28.83 29.24 -40.63
C PRO A 558 28.55 29.21 -39.14
N ASP A 559 27.94 28.14 -38.68
CA ASP A 559 27.77 27.76 -37.27
C ASP A 559 28.52 26.44 -37.00
N GLY A 560 29.09 26.28 -35.79
CA GLY A 560 29.87 25.08 -35.46
C GLY A 560 30.13 24.91 -33.96
N ARG A 561 30.79 23.78 -33.62
CA ARG A 561 31.20 23.45 -32.24
C ARG A 561 30.07 23.56 -31.24
N ALA A 562 29.04 22.82 -31.46
CA ALA A 562 27.88 22.79 -30.58
C ALA A 562 28.15 21.96 -29.29
N CYS A 563 27.63 22.42 -28.16
CA CYS A 563 27.53 21.62 -26.93
C CYS A 563 26.14 21.84 -26.33
N PHE A 564 25.58 20.80 -25.67
CA PHE A 564 24.28 20.89 -24.98
C PHE A 564 24.40 21.57 -23.62
N THR A 565 23.33 22.23 -23.20
CA THR A 565 23.13 22.56 -21.78
C THR A 565 22.84 21.29 -20.98
N PRO A 566 23.15 21.23 -19.65
CA PRO A 566 22.98 20.01 -18.84
C PRO A 566 21.55 19.50 -18.75
N ASP A 567 20.55 20.34 -18.95
CA ASP A 567 19.12 19.96 -19.04
C ASP A 567 18.73 19.39 -20.42
N GLY A 568 19.65 19.45 -21.40
CA GLY A 568 19.42 19.01 -22.78
C GLY A 568 18.43 19.85 -23.58
N GLN A 569 17.99 21.01 -23.04
CA GLN A 569 16.95 21.83 -23.67
C GLN A 569 17.48 22.88 -24.66
N SER A 570 18.77 23.16 -24.60
CA SER A 570 19.42 24.14 -25.48
C SER A 570 20.77 23.64 -25.95
N VAL A 571 21.24 24.26 -27.04
CA VAL A 571 22.57 24.06 -27.60
C VAL A 571 23.33 25.40 -27.60
N VAL A 572 24.56 25.39 -27.10
CA VAL A 572 25.49 26.54 -27.15
C VAL A 572 26.50 26.28 -28.26
N PHE A 573 26.73 27.24 -29.12
CA PHE A 573 27.57 27.08 -30.30
C PHE A 573 28.25 28.40 -30.68
N HIS A 574 29.23 28.36 -31.57
CA HIS A 574 29.77 29.58 -32.14
C HIS A 574 29.20 29.82 -33.56
N SER A 575 29.09 31.09 -33.91
CA SER A 575 28.55 31.53 -35.21
C SER A 575 29.35 32.72 -35.73
N LEU A 576 29.56 32.76 -37.03
CA LEU A 576 30.23 33.88 -37.75
C LEU A 576 29.24 34.94 -38.26
N ARG A 577 27.95 34.86 -37.93
CA ARG A 577 26.86 35.70 -38.43
C ARG A 577 27.02 37.20 -38.14
N THR A 578 27.91 37.59 -37.23
CA THR A 578 28.20 38.99 -36.85
C THR A 578 29.57 39.48 -37.32
N GLY A 579 30.25 38.70 -38.17
CA GLY A 579 31.57 39.06 -38.73
C GLY A 579 32.77 38.48 -37.96
N HIS A 580 32.63 38.26 -36.68
CA HIS A 580 33.55 37.50 -35.82
C HIS A 580 32.82 36.28 -35.28
N HIS A 581 33.55 35.20 -34.93
CA HIS A 581 32.94 34.11 -34.18
C HIS A 581 32.42 34.63 -32.87
N GLN A 582 31.13 34.46 -32.60
CA GLN A 582 30.50 34.80 -31.34
C GLN A 582 29.76 33.57 -30.76
N ILE A 583 29.62 33.53 -29.46
CA ILE A 583 28.89 32.43 -28.76
C ILE A 583 27.40 32.77 -28.76
N PHE A 584 26.60 31.77 -29.15
CA PHE A 584 25.14 31.82 -29.17
C PHE A 584 24.60 30.64 -28.35
N VAL A 585 23.37 30.80 -27.81
CA VAL A 585 22.55 29.73 -27.26
C VAL A 585 21.23 29.68 -27.98
N GLN A 586 20.76 28.48 -28.31
CA GLN A 586 19.48 28.26 -28.98
C GLN A 586 18.74 27.09 -28.34
N PRO A 587 17.46 27.27 -27.89
CA PRO A 587 16.62 26.16 -27.48
C PRO A 587 16.43 25.17 -28.63
N ILE A 588 16.44 23.86 -28.36
CA ILE A 588 16.29 22.83 -29.42
C ILE A 588 14.86 22.80 -30.02
N THR A 589 13.92 23.51 -29.42
CA THR A 589 12.53 23.65 -29.89
C THR A 589 12.23 25.01 -30.54
N SER A 590 13.22 25.88 -30.64
CA SER A 590 13.07 27.23 -31.21
C SER A 590 14.05 27.45 -32.36
N SER A 591 13.71 28.32 -33.30
CA SER A 591 14.61 28.83 -34.37
C SER A 591 15.45 30.04 -33.92
N ASP A 592 15.17 30.60 -32.74
CA ASP A 592 15.75 31.86 -32.29
C ASP A 592 17.00 31.61 -31.43
N ALA A 593 18.13 32.07 -31.94
CA ALA A 593 19.41 32.05 -31.23
C ALA A 593 19.68 33.36 -30.49
N ILE A 594 20.09 33.29 -29.25
CA ILE A 594 20.47 34.44 -28.42
C ILE A 594 21.99 34.56 -28.41
N GLN A 595 22.51 35.73 -28.74
CA GLN A 595 23.94 36.05 -28.72
C GLN A 595 24.40 36.29 -27.29
N LEU A 596 25.47 35.60 -26.86
CA LEU A 596 26.05 35.69 -25.49
C LEU A 596 27.33 36.55 -25.42
N THR A 597 28.08 36.66 -26.56
CA THR A 597 29.30 37.47 -26.67
C THR A 597 29.17 38.48 -27.80
N GLN A 598 29.69 39.73 -27.63
CA GLN A 598 29.54 40.82 -28.60
C GLN A 598 30.84 41.56 -28.86
N GLU A 599 31.96 41.09 -28.32
CA GLU A 599 33.26 41.74 -28.49
C GLU A 599 33.78 41.61 -29.94
N PRO A 600 34.49 42.61 -30.47
CA PRO A 600 35.07 42.59 -31.83
C PRO A 600 36.32 41.68 -31.90
N ALA A 601 36.18 40.45 -31.45
CA ALA A 601 37.20 39.42 -31.45
C ALA A 601 36.54 38.04 -31.60
N ASP A 602 37.29 37.05 -32.00
CA ASP A 602 36.77 35.70 -32.13
C ASP A 602 36.53 35.07 -30.74
N ASN A 603 35.28 34.66 -30.54
CA ASN A 603 34.83 33.87 -29.37
C ASN A 603 34.27 32.54 -29.90
N SER A 604 34.90 31.42 -29.55
CA SER A 604 34.60 30.12 -30.16
C SER A 604 34.71 28.97 -29.16
N GLN A 605 34.36 27.76 -29.58
CA GLN A 605 34.53 26.50 -28.82
C GLN A 605 33.90 26.57 -27.42
N PRO A 606 32.59 26.81 -27.31
CA PRO A 606 31.93 26.86 -26.00
C PRO A 606 31.88 25.49 -25.33
N ALA A 607 31.91 25.49 -23.98
CA ALA A 607 31.62 24.34 -23.15
C ALA A 607 30.79 24.80 -21.95
N VAL A 608 29.75 24.07 -21.59
CA VAL A 608 28.85 24.38 -20.47
C VAL A 608 29.21 23.54 -19.27
N SER A 609 29.25 24.16 -18.08
CA SER A 609 29.51 23.46 -16.82
C SER A 609 28.38 22.49 -16.45
N PRO A 610 28.63 21.42 -15.65
CA PRO A 610 27.62 20.43 -15.29
C PRO A 610 26.40 21.00 -14.53
N ASP A 611 26.58 22.11 -13.80
CA ASP A 611 25.51 22.83 -13.11
C ASP A 611 24.73 23.79 -14.06
N GLY A 612 25.22 24.01 -15.28
CA GLY A 612 24.64 24.90 -16.27
C GLY A 612 24.87 26.39 -16.02
N GLU A 613 25.61 26.77 -14.99
CA GLU A 613 25.76 28.18 -14.59
C GLU A 613 26.96 28.89 -15.24
N THR A 614 27.96 28.12 -15.71
CA THR A 614 29.19 28.67 -16.29
C THR A 614 29.39 28.16 -17.72
N ILE A 615 29.80 29.06 -18.62
CA ILE A 615 30.24 28.72 -19.98
C ILE A 615 31.72 29.07 -20.09
N ALA A 616 32.56 28.08 -20.43
CA ALA A 616 33.94 28.29 -20.84
C ALA A 616 33.98 28.44 -22.36
N PHE A 617 34.82 29.31 -22.89
CA PHE A 617 34.99 29.51 -24.31
C PHE A 617 36.41 30.04 -24.65
N VAL A 618 36.83 29.88 -25.86
CA VAL A 618 38.08 30.46 -26.37
C VAL A 618 37.83 31.86 -26.85
N SER A 619 38.63 32.83 -26.44
CA SER A 619 38.56 34.21 -26.90
C SER A 619 39.94 34.75 -27.30
N THR A 620 40.00 35.52 -28.37
CA THR A 620 41.26 36.19 -28.87
C THR A 620 41.30 37.68 -28.52
N ARG A 621 40.41 38.17 -27.63
CA ARG A 621 40.31 39.60 -27.31
C ARG A 621 41.51 40.21 -26.63
N ASP A 622 42.34 39.42 -25.95
CA ASP A 622 43.59 39.87 -25.30
C ASP A 622 44.82 39.65 -26.17
N GLY A 623 44.66 39.38 -27.48
CA GLY A 623 45.71 39.26 -28.48
C GLY A 623 46.20 37.83 -28.77
N ASN A 624 45.90 36.86 -27.92
CA ASN A 624 46.10 35.44 -28.16
C ASN A 624 44.83 34.64 -27.78
N ALA A 625 44.81 33.37 -28.11
CA ALA A 625 43.67 32.50 -27.72
C ALA A 625 43.83 32.06 -26.25
N ASP A 626 42.94 32.55 -25.40
CA ASP A 626 42.86 32.23 -24.00
C ASP A 626 41.48 31.58 -23.69
N ILE A 627 41.42 30.78 -22.60
CA ILE A 627 40.12 30.32 -22.07
C ILE A 627 39.48 31.42 -21.23
N TRP A 628 38.29 31.78 -21.59
CA TRP A 628 37.45 32.70 -20.84
C TRP A 628 36.28 32.00 -20.22
N LEU A 629 35.75 32.56 -19.14
CA LEU A 629 34.55 32.08 -18.42
C LEU A 629 33.51 33.19 -18.42
N MET A 630 32.25 32.82 -18.56
CA MET A 630 31.09 33.70 -18.42
C MET A 630 29.94 32.98 -17.70
N ALA A 631 29.00 33.74 -17.17
CA ALA A 631 27.74 33.20 -16.71
C ALA A 631 26.88 32.71 -17.91
N ARG A 632 25.91 31.86 -17.64
CA ARG A 632 25.02 31.27 -18.67
C ARG A 632 24.25 32.29 -19.53
N ASP A 633 24.04 33.49 -18.99
CA ASP A 633 23.38 34.60 -19.68
C ASP A 633 24.32 35.48 -20.48
N GLY A 634 25.61 35.13 -20.55
CA GLY A 634 26.68 35.88 -21.22
C GLY A 634 27.31 36.98 -20.36
N SER A 635 26.84 37.21 -19.14
CA SER A 635 27.43 38.19 -18.20
C SER A 635 28.70 37.67 -17.50
N ASN A 636 29.37 38.55 -16.75
CA ASN A 636 30.55 38.21 -15.91
C ASN A 636 31.70 37.59 -16.70
N GLN A 637 31.95 38.04 -17.90
CA GLN A 637 33.02 37.53 -18.75
C GLN A 637 34.39 37.85 -18.15
N ARG A 638 35.25 36.85 -18.00
CA ARG A 638 36.60 37.02 -17.45
C ARG A 638 37.58 36.06 -18.10
N ASN A 639 38.82 36.56 -18.36
CA ASN A 639 39.90 35.73 -18.81
C ASN A 639 40.38 34.80 -17.63
N PHE A 640 40.33 33.49 -17.86
CA PHE A 640 40.69 32.47 -16.86
C PHE A 640 42.19 32.13 -16.94
N THR A 641 42.79 31.92 -18.13
CA THR A 641 44.14 31.43 -18.31
C THR A 641 45.20 32.53 -18.26
N LYS A 642 44.98 33.66 -18.94
CA LYS A 642 45.88 34.83 -18.95
C LYS A 642 47.31 34.49 -19.29
N THR A 643 47.55 33.70 -20.34
CA THR A 643 48.89 33.14 -20.67
C THR A 643 49.42 33.73 -21.98
N PRO A 644 50.13 34.89 -21.99
CA PRO A 644 50.56 35.59 -23.19
C PRO A 644 51.46 34.79 -24.16
N GLN A 645 52.13 33.72 -23.67
CA GLN A 645 53.05 32.90 -24.44
C GLN A 645 52.51 31.51 -24.81
N ALA A 646 51.25 31.25 -24.49
CA ALA A 646 50.61 30.02 -24.86
C ALA A 646 49.28 30.33 -25.59
N ARG A 647 48.77 29.35 -26.30
CA ARG A 647 47.42 29.38 -26.86
C ARG A 647 46.62 28.24 -26.23
N GLU A 648 45.47 28.58 -25.72
CA GLU A 648 44.57 27.58 -25.18
C GLU A 648 43.37 27.36 -26.10
N SER A 649 42.88 26.09 -26.10
CA SER A 649 41.75 25.68 -26.94
C SER A 649 41.06 24.46 -26.35
N ALA A 650 39.97 24.04 -26.98
CA ALA A 650 39.20 22.85 -26.67
C ALA A 650 38.81 22.75 -25.18
N PRO A 651 38.15 23.77 -24.61
CA PRO A 651 37.67 23.66 -23.23
C PRO A 651 36.54 22.62 -23.13
N HIS A 652 36.58 21.78 -22.08
CA HIS A 652 35.52 20.83 -21.75
C HIS A 652 35.38 20.70 -20.22
N PHE A 653 34.16 20.66 -19.72
CA PHE A 653 33.91 20.38 -18.32
C PHE A 653 33.79 18.88 -18.06
N LEU A 654 34.33 18.43 -16.94
CA LEU A 654 34.08 17.10 -16.36
C LEU A 654 32.87 17.14 -15.43
N ARG A 655 32.30 15.98 -15.10
CA ARG A 655 31.19 15.87 -14.14
C ARG A 655 31.49 16.43 -12.76
N ASP A 656 32.77 16.45 -12.35
CA ASP A 656 33.22 17.03 -11.08
C ASP A 656 33.35 18.56 -11.10
N GLY A 657 32.99 19.21 -12.21
CA GLY A 657 33.10 20.67 -12.41
C GLY A 657 34.49 21.15 -12.80
N SER A 658 35.50 20.28 -12.91
CA SER A 658 36.83 20.65 -13.38
C SER A 658 36.81 20.95 -14.87
N LEU A 659 37.67 21.87 -15.31
CA LEU A 659 37.85 22.23 -16.70
C LEU A 659 39.08 21.53 -17.31
N VAL A 660 38.89 20.87 -18.44
CA VAL A 660 39.98 20.29 -19.24
C VAL A 660 40.13 21.13 -20.49
N TYR A 661 41.34 21.45 -20.84
CA TYR A 661 41.66 22.23 -22.06
C TYR A 661 43.04 21.92 -22.61
N LEU A 662 43.32 22.26 -23.87
CA LEU A 662 44.57 22.09 -24.58
C LEU A 662 45.42 23.36 -24.45
N VAL A 663 46.71 23.22 -24.14
CA VAL A 663 47.71 24.29 -24.09
C VAL A 663 48.74 24.03 -25.18
N GLU A 664 48.93 25.01 -26.11
CA GLU A 664 49.96 25.02 -27.13
C GLU A 664 51.02 26.05 -26.77
N ARG A 665 52.31 25.64 -26.79
CA ARG A 665 53.47 26.52 -26.62
C ARG A 665 54.39 26.39 -27.80
N LYS A 666 55.05 27.52 -28.16
CA LYS A 666 56.07 27.57 -29.19
C LYS A 666 57.38 28.03 -28.58
N GLU A 667 58.34 27.11 -28.47
CA GLU A 667 59.66 27.36 -27.89
C GLU A 667 60.76 26.89 -28.85
N GLY A 668 61.69 27.80 -29.24
CA GLY A 668 62.85 27.47 -30.10
C GLY A 668 62.44 26.93 -31.49
N GLY A 669 61.27 27.32 -32.01
CA GLY A 669 60.73 26.83 -33.31
C GLY A 669 59.98 25.50 -33.23
N ARG A 670 59.90 24.89 -32.07
CA ARG A 670 59.16 23.67 -31.82
C ARG A 670 57.79 24.00 -31.18
N THR A 671 56.75 23.41 -31.72
CA THR A 671 55.41 23.44 -31.09
C THR A 671 55.23 22.24 -30.17
N THR A 672 54.89 22.49 -28.93
CA THR A 672 54.49 21.48 -27.94
C THR A 672 53.07 21.68 -27.53
N THR A 673 52.32 20.61 -27.33
CA THR A 673 50.92 20.64 -26.89
C THR A 673 50.75 19.74 -25.65
N GLN A 674 49.89 20.17 -24.76
CA GLN A 674 49.60 19.42 -23.52
C GLN A 674 48.14 19.63 -23.12
N VAL A 675 47.42 18.56 -22.81
CA VAL A 675 46.11 18.62 -22.19
C VAL A 675 46.24 18.77 -20.68
N VAL A 676 45.58 19.76 -20.11
CA VAL A 676 45.61 20.05 -18.67
C VAL A 676 44.20 20.02 -18.10
N LYS A 677 44.12 19.60 -16.83
CA LYS A 677 42.92 19.69 -15.99
C LYS A 677 43.12 20.85 -15.00
N ALA A 678 42.14 21.73 -14.94
CA ALA A 678 42.12 22.86 -14.01
C ALA A 678 40.98 22.72 -13.00
N ASP A 679 41.30 22.93 -11.75
CA ASP A 679 40.31 23.14 -10.68
C ASP A 679 39.95 24.64 -10.67
N LEU A 680 38.69 24.95 -10.95
CA LEU A 680 38.24 26.35 -11.09
C LEU A 680 38.24 27.12 -9.76
N ALA A 681 38.09 26.42 -8.64
CA ALA A 681 38.04 27.06 -7.32
C ALA A 681 39.42 27.42 -6.80
N THR A 682 40.41 26.53 -7.03
CA THR A 682 41.80 26.70 -6.51
C THR A 682 42.77 27.23 -7.57
N GLY A 683 42.40 27.17 -8.85
CA GLY A 683 43.31 27.48 -9.97
C GLY A 683 44.42 26.44 -10.18
N ARG A 684 44.37 25.28 -9.48
CA ARG A 684 45.37 24.23 -9.61
C ARG A 684 45.29 23.56 -10.97
N LEU A 685 46.44 23.43 -11.64
CA LEU A 685 46.58 22.73 -12.89
C LEU A 685 47.24 21.36 -12.70
N ALA A 686 46.73 20.36 -13.43
CA ALA A 686 47.31 19.03 -13.49
C ALA A 686 47.44 18.60 -14.98
N PRO A 687 48.65 18.25 -15.45
CA PRO A 687 48.80 17.73 -16.80
C PRO A 687 48.16 16.35 -16.92
N LEU A 688 47.40 16.13 -18.01
CA LEU A 688 46.79 14.84 -18.33
C LEU A 688 47.55 14.09 -19.43
N THR A 689 48.39 14.82 -20.25
CA THR A 689 49.24 14.23 -21.30
C THR A 689 50.68 14.69 -21.16
N GLY A 690 51.62 13.93 -21.75
CA GLY A 690 52.96 14.42 -22.05
C GLY A 690 52.94 15.48 -23.15
N THR A 691 54.16 15.92 -23.56
CA THR A 691 54.36 16.93 -24.63
C THR A 691 54.89 16.30 -25.92
N ASP A 692 54.93 14.98 -26.05
CA ASP A 692 55.56 14.24 -27.14
C ASP A 692 54.66 14.21 -28.42
N LEU A 693 53.37 14.42 -28.27
CA LEU A 693 52.39 14.44 -29.34
C LEU A 693 52.01 15.88 -29.70
N VAL A 694 51.83 16.14 -30.99
CA VAL A 694 51.21 17.40 -31.44
C VAL A 694 49.71 17.19 -31.51
N ILE A 695 49.01 17.59 -30.44
CA ILE A 695 47.58 17.45 -30.28
C ILE A 695 46.90 18.67 -30.87
N ALA A 696 45.93 18.44 -31.76
CA ALA A 696 45.16 19.49 -32.39
C ALA A 696 43.81 19.74 -31.70
N ASP A 697 43.27 18.72 -31.05
CA ASP A 697 42.02 18.78 -30.32
C ASP A 697 41.98 17.70 -29.25
N ALA A 698 41.26 17.93 -28.17
CA ALA A 698 41.16 16.97 -27.06
C ALA A 698 39.75 17.02 -26.43
N VAL A 699 39.08 15.88 -26.34
CA VAL A 699 37.76 15.75 -25.75
C VAL A 699 37.84 14.72 -24.63
N PRO A 700 37.59 15.08 -23.38
CA PRO A 700 37.49 14.10 -22.29
C PRO A 700 36.18 13.32 -22.33
N SER A 701 36.19 12.07 -21.85
CA SER A 701 34.94 11.41 -21.47
C SER A 701 34.28 12.16 -20.31
N PRO A 702 32.97 12.13 -20.15
CA PRO A 702 32.27 12.83 -19.07
C PRO A 702 32.75 12.44 -17.65
N ALA A 703 33.19 11.20 -17.47
CA ALA A 703 33.77 10.72 -16.23
C ALA A 703 35.24 11.14 -16.01
N GLY A 704 35.90 11.64 -17.07
CA GLY A 704 37.30 12.01 -17.03
C GLY A 704 38.30 10.84 -16.99
N ASP A 705 37.83 9.62 -17.25
CA ASP A 705 38.66 8.41 -17.26
C ASP A 705 39.32 8.14 -18.62
N LEU A 706 38.88 8.84 -19.68
CA LEU A 706 39.44 8.77 -21.02
C LEU A 706 39.65 10.17 -21.62
N LEU A 707 40.56 10.27 -22.53
CA LEU A 707 40.76 11.39 -23.45
C LEU A 707 40.70 10.88 -24.89
N GLY A 708 39.88 11.49 -25.71
CA GLY A 708 39.96 11.41 -27.14
C GLY A 708 40.89 12.50 -27.67
N LEU A 709 42.01 12.14 -28.24
CA LEU A 709 43.07 13.07 -28.74
C LEU A 709 43.07 13.06 -30.24
N VAL A 710 42.95 14.23 -30.86
CA VAL A 710 43.19 14.43 -32.29
C VAL A 710 44.66 14.80 -32.46
N VAL A 711 45.46 13.89 -32.99
CA VAL A 711 46.92 14.06 -33.12
C VAL A 711 47.28 14.30 -34.59
N ALA A 712 48.06 15.34 -34.83
CA ALA A 712 48.69 15.60 -36.15
C ALA A 712 49.85 14.64 -36.34
N VAL A 713 49.69 13.61 -37.17
CA VAL A 713 50.75 12.63 -37.50
C VAL A 713 51.61 13.02 -38.67
N GLN A 714 51.07 13.87 -39.58
CA GLN A 714 51.75 14.50 -40.70
C GLN A 714 51.08 15.85 -41.00
N LYS A 715 51.65 16.66 -41.90
CA LYS A 715 51.04 17.92 -42.32
C LYS A 715 49.62 17.62 -42.91
N ASN A 716 48.60 18.19 -42.29
CA ASN A 716 47.19 18.01 -42.65
C ASN A 716 46.69 16.56 -42.55
N VAL A 717 47.32 15.70 -41.78
CA VAL A 717 46.83 14.34 -41.52
C VAL A 717 46.64 14.15 -40.04
N PHE A 718 45.40 13.88 -39.64
CA PHE A 718 44.97 13.77 -38.27
C PHE A 718 44.50 12.33 -37.97
N ARG A 719 44.78 11.86 -36.74
CA ARG A 719 44.37 10.58 -36.20
C ARG A 719 43.78 10.77 -34.80
N VAL A 720 42.78 9.97 -34.48
CA VAL A 720 42.21 9.93 -33.14
C VAL A 720 42.91 8.83 -32.32
N TYR A 721 43.30 9.19 -31.12
CA TYR A 721 43.82 8.28 -30.11
C TYR A 721 42.90 8.33 -28.87
N ILE A 722 42.68 7.19 -28.24
CA ILE A 722 41.99 7.12 -26.95
C ILE A 722 43.04 6.85 -25.85
N GLN A 723 43.16 7.76 -24.93
CA GLN A 723 44.10 7.67 -23.82
C GLN A 723 43.37 7.47 -22.50
N PRO A 724 43.63 6.38 -21.75
CA PRO A 724 43.16 6.24 -20.36
C PRO A 724 43.81 7.30 -19.47
N VAL A 725 43.03 7.95 -18.61
CA VAL A 725 43.48 8.86 -17.57
C VAL A 725 43.60 8.10 -16.26
N GLY A 726 44.77 8.05 -15.64
CA GLY A 726 45.01 7.35 -14.38
C GLY A 726 44.28 8.01 -13.19
N ALA A 727 43.89 7.24 -12.22
CA ALA A 727 43.16 7.66 -11.01
C ALA A 727 43.96 8.52 -10.02
N GLY A 728 45.24 8.80 -10.31
CA GLY A 728 46.15 9.61 -9.50
C GLY A 728 46.47 10.95 -10.13
N GLY A 729 45.70 11.97 -9.80
CA GLY A 729 45.79 13.34 -10.31
C GLY A 729 47.04 14.14 -9.89
N ALA A 730 48.23 13.60 -9.95
CA ALA A 730 49.49 14.34 -9.79
C ALA A 730 50.59 13.63 -10.58
N GLY A 731 50.80 14.02 -11.85
CA GLY A 731 52.02 13.67 -12.58
C GLY A 731 52.25 12.22 -12.98
N GLY A 732 51.28 11.33 -12.77
CA GLY A 732 51.31 9.95 -13.24
C GLY A 732 50.85 9.89 -14.68
N ALA A 733 51.74 9.51 -15.61
CA ALA A 733 51.40 9.22 -16.98
C ALA A 733 50.19 8.30 -17.03
N GLY A 734 49.04 8.78 -17.56
CA GLY A 734 47.92 7.92 -17.96
C GLY A 734 48.44 6.84 -18.90
N GLY A 735 47.71 5.78 -19.10
CA GLY A 735 48.11 4.73 -20.05
C GLY A 735 48.48 5.31 -21.42
N ALA A 736 49.32 4.59 -22.15
CA ALA A 736 49.73 5.04 -23.50
C ALA A 736 48.52 5.28 -24.40
N PRO A 737 48.51 6.34 -25.23
CA PRO A 737 47.47 6.59 -26.20
C PRO A 737 47.31 5.41 -27.17
N ILE A 738 46.09 4.91 -27.28
CA ILE A 738 45.74 3.80 -28.17
C ILE A 738 45.19 4.39 -29.45
N PRO A 739 45.82 4.14 -30.63
CA PRO A 739 45.31 4.69 -31.90
C PRO A 739 43.98 4.04 -32.25
N VAL A 740 43.02 4.86 -32.70
CA VAL A 740 41.81 4.37 -33.30
C VAL A 740 42.20 3.83 -34.71
N PRO A 741 41.90 2.56 -35.07
CA PRO A 741 42.31 1.95 -36.29
C PRO A 741 41.79 2.68 -37.52
N THR A 742 42.65 2.79 -38.53
CA THR A 742 42.34 3.38 -39.82
C THR A 742 42.57 2.40 -40.97
N THR A 743 41.80 2.51 -42.04
CA THR A 743 41.86 1.60 -43.20
C THR A 743 42.72 2.15 -44.35
N GLY A 744 43.51 3.22 -44.14
CA GLY A 744 44.35 3.83 -45.14
C GLY A 744 44.66 5.31 -44.89
N ALA A 745 44.59 6.15 -45.92
CA ALA A 745 44.85 7.60 -45.84
C ALA A 745 43.71 8.41 -45.19
N GLU A 746 42.70 7.76 -44.63
CA GLU A 746 41.59 8.44 -43.98
C GLU A 746 42.03 9.30 -42.80
N GLN A 747 41.34 10.40 -42.59
CA GLN A 747 41.52 11.27 -41.43
C GLN A 747 40.40 11.01 -40.43
N MET A 748 40.73 11.18 -39.17
CA MET A 748 39.79 11.16 -38.04
C MET A 748 39.93 12.41 -37.20
N ILE A 749 38.82 13.05 -36.88
CA ILE A 749 38.78 14.28 -36.08
C ILE A 749 37.63 14.23 -35.10
N THR A 750 37.63 15.14 -34.13
CA THR A 750 36.51 15.45 -33.23
C THR A 750 35.80 14.21 -32.65
N PRO A 751 36.39 13.52 -31.68
CA PRO A 751 35.72 12.46 -30.96
C PRO A 751 34.64 13.05 -30.03
N ALA A 752 33.59 12.25 -29.75
CA ALA A 752 32.62 12.50 -28.69
C ALA A 752 32.36 11.20 -27.91
N PHE A 753 32.11 11.33 -26.65
CA PHE A 753 31.81 10.20 -25.76
C PHE A 753 30.37 10.22 -25.30
N LEU A 754 29.76 9.05 -25.24
CA LEU A 754 28.43 8.86 -24.66
C LEU A 754 28.48 9.20 -23.16
N PRO A 755 27.54 10.01 -22.63
CA PRO A 755 27.49 10.43 -21.24
C PRO A 755 27.35 9.33 -20.19
#